data_db0dd240688f26830a6cb3f17b475a56
#
_entry.id   db0dd240688f26830a6cb3f17b475a56
#
_cell.length_a   1.000
_cell.length_b   1.000
_cell.length_c   1.000
_cell.angle_alpha   90.00
_cell.angle_beta   90.00
_cell.angle_gamma   90.00
#
_symmetry.space_group_name_H-M   'P 1'
#
loop_
_entity.id
_entity.type
_entity.pdbx_description
1 polymer ?
#
loop_
_entity_poly.entity_id
_entity_poly.type
_entity_poly.pdbx_seq_one_letter_code
_entity_poly.pdbx_strand_id
1 'polypeptide(L)'
;MAGSLYLSHHHRHFRSTLPPPTKPAALPPSPHQQTQHPNTFNPLPPQQNLPRRNPQLARQLFDAIPKPTTVLWNTIIIGLICNNLPHEALLFYSRMKKTAPFTKCDPYTYSSTLKACAETKNLKAGKAVHCHLIRCLQNSSRVVHNSLLNMYVSCLNHPPPGSEYDVVRKVFDSMRRKNVVAWNTLVSWYVKTERHAEACRQFGIMMRMEIKPSPVSFVNVFPAVASSRSVKRAKVFYGLMLKLGDEYVKDLFVVSSAISMYAELGDIEGSRRVFDSCVERNIEVWNTMIGVYVQNEYLVESIDLFLDAIGSKEIVSDEVTFLLAASAVSALQQVELGRQFHGFVSKNFQELPVVIFNSLMVMYSRCGSVHESFAVFVSMRERDVVTWNTMISAFVQNGLDDEGLMLVYEMQKQGFKIDYITVTALLSAASNLRNKEIGKQTHGFLIRQGIQFEGMNSYLIDMYAKSGLIRISEKLFERSGYAERDQATWNSMMSGYTQNGHTEETFAVFRKMLEQNIKPNAITVASILPACSQIGSFDLGKQLHGFSIRQYLDQNVFVASALVDMYSKSGAIQYAENMFYQTKERNSVTYTTMILGYGQHGMGERAISLFRSMEESGVKPDAVTFVAVLSACSYSGLVDEGLKIFEEMSEVYNIQPSNEHYCCVTDMLGRVGRVDEAYEFVKGLGEEGNIAELWGSVLGACRVHGEIELAETVSEKLAKVDKGKNFSGYQVLLSNMYAEEQKWTSVDRLRRGMREKGLRKEVGRSGIEVAGNVNCFVSRDQEHPQSDEIYDVIEGLAKDMRGDSYLTTFPMVTPSLELEE
;
A
#
# COMPACT_ATOMS: atom_id res chain seq x y z
N MET A 1 2.96 -31.72 -15.61
CA MET A 1 1.65 -32.28 -15.97
C MET A 1 0.70 -31.11 -16.12
N ALA A 2 0.33 -30.81 -17.33
CA ALA A 2 -0.53 -29.69 -17.68
C ALA A 2 -1.99 -30.10 -17.45
N GLY A 3 -2.65 -29.42 -16.50
CA GLY A 3 -4.09 -29.50 -16.29
C GLY A 3 -4.76 -28.33 -16.99
N SER A 4 -5.47 -28.62 -18.06
CA SER A 4 -6.35 -27.73 -18.80
C SER A 4 -7.38 -27.09 -17.89
N LEU A 5 -7.34 -25.77 -17.73
CA LEU A 5 -8.41 -25.00 -17.14
C LEU A 5 -9.15 -24.26 -18.24
N TYR A 6 -10.43 -24.55 -18.33
CA TYR A 6 -11.42 -23.90 -19.20
C TYR A 6 -11.51 -22.42 -18.83
N LEU A 7 -11.10 -21.53 -19.73
CA LEU A 7 -11.40 -20.12 -19.74
C LEU A 7 -12.17 -19.83 -21.03
N SER A 8 -13.47 -19.59 -20.89
CA SER A 8 -14.38 -19.25 -22.00
C SER A 8 -14.49 -17.73 -22.17
N HIS A 9 -14.22 -17.29 -23.40
CA HIS A 9 -14.81 -16.15 -24.09
C HIS A 9 -14.60 -14.69 -23.66
N HIS A 10 -13.34 -14.25 -23.39
CA HIS A 10 -13.00 -12.84 -23.67
C HIS A 10 -11.59 -12.62 -24.26
N HIS A 11 -10.99 -13.64 -24.88
CA HIS A 11 -9.55 -13.66 -25.24
C HIS A 11 -9.22 -13.26 -26.69
N ARG A 12 -10.02 -12.48 -27.40
CA ARG A 12 -9.69 -12.18 -28.82
C ARG A 12 -8.83 -10.96 -29.10
N HIS A 13 -8.56 -10.07 -28.14
CA HIS A 13 -7.80 -8.84 -28.44
C HIS A 13 -6.35 -8.77 -27.94
N PHE A 14 -5.90 -9.65 -27.06
CA PHE A 14 -4.56 -9.53 -26.46
C PHE A 14 -3.45 -10.41 -27.07
N ARG A 15 -3.74 -11.26 -28.06
CA ARG A 15 -2.74 -12.24 -28.59
C ARG A 15 -1.77 -11.74 -29.66
N SER A 16 -1.86 -10.50 -30.15
CA SER A 16 -1.11 -10.09 -31.36
C SER A 16 -0.08 -8.96 -31.20
N THR A 17 0.25 -8.46 -30.00
CA THR A 17 1.02 -7.20 -29.89
C THR A 17 2.39 -7.28 -29.22
N LEU A 18 2.90 -8.45 -28.83
CA LEU A 18 4.25 -8.56 -28.27
C LEU A 18 5.28 -8.92 -29.37
N PRO A 19 6.26 -8.07 -29.70
CA PRO A 19 7.32 -8.41 -30.63
C PRO A 19 8.31 -9.43 -30.03
N PRO A 20 8.94 -10.30 -30.85
CA PRO A 20 9.90 -11.29 -30.36
C PRO A 20 11.21 -10.64 -29.89
N PRO A 21 11.95 -11.28 -28.97
CA PRO A 21 13.19 -10.73 -28.41
C PRO A 21 14.29 -10.67 -29.47
N THR A 22 14.91 -9.50 -29.61
CA THR A 22 16.09 -9.28 -30.47
C THR A 22 17.36 -9.81 -29.79
N LYS A 23 18.14 -10.60 -30.55
CA LYS A 23 19.46 -11.12 -30.14
C LYS A 23 20.48 -9.97 -30.00
N PRO A 24 21.44 -10.07 -29.07
CA PRO A 24 22.45 -9.00 -28.89
C PRO A 24 23.40 -8.90 -30.07
N ALA A 25 23.59 -7.68 -30.56
CA ALA A 25 24.53 -7.36 -31.62
C ALA A 25 25.95 -7.21 -31.10
N ALA A 26 26.92 -7.67 -31.90
CA ALA A 26 28.34 -7.68 -31.64
C ALA A 26 28.95 -6.26 -31.70
N LEU A 27 29.94 -6.03 -30.83
CA LEU A 27 30.75 -4.80 -30.71
C LEU A 27 31.67 -4.60 -31.92
N PRO A 28 31.89 -3.36 -32.42
CA PRO A 28 32.91 -3.04 -33.38
C PRO A 28 34.25 -2.71 -32.72
N PRO A 29 35.42 -2.79 -33.47
CA PRO A 29 36.76 -2.71 -32.90
C PRO A 29 37.29 -1.27 -32.79
N SER A 30 38.24 -1.11 -31.86
CA SER A 30 38.92 0.11 -31.46
C SER A 30 39.94 0.61 -32.51
N PRO A 31 40.24 1.91 -32.57
CA PRO A 31 41.44 2.40 -33.21
C PRO A 31 42.49 3.02 -32.27
N HIS A 32 43.69 2.93 -32.75
CA HIS A 32 45.03 3.15 -32.30
C HIS A 32 45.44 4.45 -31.55
N GLN A 33 46.50 4.21 -30.81
CA GLN A 33 47.43 5.03 -30.03
C GLN A 33 47.94 6.33 -30.73
N GLN A 34 48.16 7.37 -29.93
CA GLN A 34 49.34 8.24 -30.07
C GLN A 34 49.83 8.78 -28.71
N THR A 35 51.12 8.68 -28.51
CA THR A 35 51.97 9.08 -27.38
C THR A 35 52.23 10.59 -27.33
N GLN A 36 52.29 11.19 -26.12
CA GLN A 36 53.36 12.16 -25.73
C GLN A 36 53.31 12.52 -24.23
N HIS A 37 54.53 12.59 -23.64
CA HIS A 37 54.93 12.96 -22.26
C HIS A 37 55.20 14.47 -22.14
N PRO A 38 55.62 15.04 -20.96
CA PRO A 38 55.14 15.00 -19.58
C PRO A 38 55.04 16.35 -18.85
N ASN A 39 54.59 16.28 -17.56
CA ASN A 39 54.77 17.28 -16.48
C ASN A 39 54.00 18.59 -16.53
N THR A 40 52.99 18.69 -15.67
CA THR A 40 52.81 19.74 -14.63
C THR A 40 51.67 19.35 -13.69
N PHE A 41 51.91 19.44 -12.37
CA PHE A 41 50.92 19.22 -11.33
C PHE A 41 49.87 20.34 -11.34
N ASN A 42 48.59 19.95 -11.54
CA ASN A 42 47.42 20.77 -11.20
C ASN A 42 46.37 19.90 -10.49
N PRO A 43 45.61 20.44 -9.54
CA PRO A 43 44.69 19.66 -8.74
C PRO A 43 43.49 19.17 -9.58
N LEU A 44 43.12 17.91 -9.34
CA LEU A 44 42.10 17.17 -10.08
C LEU A 44 40.69 17.77 -9.94
N PRO A 45 39.95 17.92 -11.04
CA PRO A 45 38.52 18.16 -11.02
C PRO A 45 37.71 16.87 -10.72
N PRO A 46 36.39 16.95 -10.39
CA PRO A 46 35.63 15.80 -9.91
C PRO A 46 35.40 14.75 -10.99
N GLN A 47 35.24 13.55 -10.55
CA GLN A 47 35.19 12.26 -11.24
C GLN A 47 34.37 12.28 -12.55
N GLN A 48 35.08 12.31 -13.70
CA GLN A 48 34.55 11.85 -14.98
C GLN A 48 35.44 10.72 -15.50
N ASN A 49 34.80 9.54 -15.73
CA ASN A 49 35.27 8.41 -16.57
C ASN A 49 36.79 8.16 -16.70
N LEU A 50 37.43 7.68 -15.64
CA LEU A 50 38.71 7.03 -15.73
C LEU A 50 38.56 5.60 -16.28
N PRO A 51 39.37 5.16 -17.25
CA PRO A 51 39.31 3.81 -17.80
C PRO A 51 39.48 2.78 -16.66
N ARG A 52 38.62 1.74 -16.64
CA ARG A 52 38.66 0.66 -15.66
C ARG A 52 40.05 0.08 -15.58
N ARG A 53 40.81 0.47 -14.57
CA ARG A 53 42.13 -0.07 -14.29
C ARG A 53 42.00 -1.55 -13.92
N ASN A 54 42.74 -2.42 -14.58
CA ASN A 54 42.61 -3.87 -14.38
C ASN A 54 43.26 -4.28 -13.03
N PRO A 55 42.49 -4.58 -11.97
CA PRO A 55 43.03 -4.93 -10.66
C PRO A 55 43.78 -6.26 -10.69
N GLN A 56 43.49 -7.14 -11.66
CA GLN A 56 44.21 -8.44 -11.80
C GLN A 56 45.64 -8.20 -12.30
N LEU A 57 45.88 -7.31 -13.21
CA LEU A 57 47.21 -6.93 -13.67
C LEU A 57 48.03 -6.28 -12.55
N ALA A 58 47.42 -5.42 -11.74
CA ALA A 58 48.05 -4.82 -10.57
C ALA A 58 48.52 -5.89 -9.55
N ARG A 59 47.78 -6.97 -9.36
CA ARG A 59 48.13 -8.11 -8.50
C ARG A 59 49.30 -8.87 -9.10
N GLN A 60 49.25 -9.23 -10.37
CA GLN A 60 50.32 -9.96 -11.05
C GLN A 60 51.67 -9.22 -10.96
N LEU A 61 51.63 -7.90 -11.20
CA LEU A 61 52.82 -7.04 -11.07
C LEU A 61 53.30 -7.00 -9.62
N PHE A 62 52.42 -6.89 -8.64
CA PHE A 62 52.77 -6.90 -7.24
C PHE A 62 53.41 -8.26 -6.80
N ASP A 63 52.84 -9.36 -7.25
CA ASP A 63 53.29 -10.70 -6.93
C ASP A 63 54.65 -11.05 -7.56
N ALA A 64 55.03 -10.36 -8.66
CA ALA A 64 56.33 -10.48 -9.28
C ALA A 64 57.47 -9.78 -8.49
N ILE A 65 57.14 -8.96 -7.47
CA ILE A 65 58.12 -8.21 -6.69
C ILE A 65 58.60 -9.05 -5.51
N PRO A 66 59.89 -9.48 -5.42
CA PRO A 66 60.33 -10.39 -4.37
C PRO A 66 60.30 -9.83 -2.94
N LYS A 67 60.49 -8.51 -2.78
CA LYS A 67 60.47 -7.80 -1.48
C LYS A 67 59.72 -6.49 -1.59
N PRO A 68 58.38 -6.50 -1.53
CA PRO A 68 57.60 -5.27 -1.62
C PRO A 68 57.85 -4.36 -0.40
N THR A 69 58.06 -3.07 -0.67
CA THR A 69 58.17 -2.04 0.36
C THR A 69 56.80 -1.67 0.96
N THR A 70 56.77 -0.99 2.13
CA THR A 70 55.50 -0.50 2.75
C THR A 70 54.70 0.34 1.79
N VAL A 71 55.34 1.16 0.95
CA VAL A 71 54.67 2.00 -0.05
C VAL A 71 53.95 1.13 -1.09
N LEU A 72 54.58 0.07 -1.59
CA LEU A 72 53.97 -0.84 -2.56
C LEU A 72 52.77 -1.58 -1.97
N TRP A 73 52.88 -2.04 -0.72
CA TRP A 73 51.75 -2.64 0.03
C TRP A 73 50.60 -1.64 0.16
N ASN A 74 50.87 -0.37 0.54
CA ASN A 74 49.85 0.67 0.65
C ASN A 74 49.21 0.96 -0.70
N THR A 75 50.02 1.02 -1.77
CA THR A 75 49.52 1.29 -3.14
C THR A 75 48.53 0.23 -3.61
N ILE A 76 48.85 -1.08 -3.40
CA ILE A 76 47.94 -2.16 -3.80
C ILE A 76 46.65 -2.15 -2.94
N ILE A 77 46.77 -1.96 -1.61
CA ILE A 77 45.62 -1.91 -0.68
C ILE A 77 44.70 -0.75 -1.08
N ILE A 78 45.25 0.45 -1.32
CA ILE A 78 44.46 1.62 -1.73
C ILE A 78 43.84 1.38 -3.11
N GLY A 79 44.60 0.83 -4.05
CA GLY A 79 44.14 0.51 -5.40
C GLY A 79 42.97 -0.46 -5.42
N LEU A 80 42.98 -1.47 -4.57
CA LEU A 80 41.88 -2.43 -4.40
C LEU A 80 40.63 -1.75 -3.82
N ILE A 81 40.78 -0.88 -2.81
CA ILE A 81 39.67 -0.12 -2.24
C ILE A 81 39.05 0.79 -3.31
N CYS A 82 39.85 1.53 -4.08
CA CYS A 82 39.37 2.41 -5.15
C CYS A 82 38.68 1.66 -6.30
N ASN A 83 38.91 0.36 -6.45
CA ASN A 83 38.23 -0.49 -7.43
C ASN A 83 37.09 -1.33 -6.80
N ASN A 84 36.52 -0.91 -5.65
CA ASN A 84 35.40 -1.57 -4.94
C ASN A 84 35.70 -3.04 -4.56
N LEU A 85 36.96 -3.36 -4.22
CA LEU A 85 37.39 -4.68 -3.75
C LEU A 85 37.98 -4.65 -2.32
N PRO A 86 37.22 -4.14 -1.31
CA PRO A 86 37.72 -3.92 0.05
C PRO A 86 38.00 -5.24 0.78
N HIS A 87 37.29 -6.32 0.47
CA HIS A 87 37.60 -7.66 1.05
C HIS A 87 38.99 -8.12 0.69
N GLU A 88 39.43 -7.91 -0.55
CA GLU A 88 40.75 -8.29 -0.99
C GLU A 88 41.83 -7.39 -0.40
N ALA A 89 41.55 -6.10 -0.24
CA ALA A 89 42.43 -5.19 0.47
C ALA A 89 42.76 -5.71 1.90
N LEU A 90 41.77 -6.29 2.62
CA LEU A 90 41.97 -6.91 3.92
C LEU A 90 42.82 -8.20 3.84
N LEU A 91 42.69 -8.98 2.78
CA LEU A 91 43.55 -10.15 2.56
C LEU A 91 45.00 -9.73 2.31
N PHE A 92 45.25 -8.68 1.53
CA PHE A 92 46.58 -8.12 1.29
C PHE A 92 47.22 -7.57 2.58
N TYR A 93 46.44 -6.91 3.44
CA TYR A 93 46.91 -6.51 4.76
C TYR A 93 47.31 -7.71 5.62
N SER A 94 46.49 -8.75 5.64
CA SER A 94 46.78 -9.98 6.37
C SER A 94 48.04 -10.69 5.82
N ARG A 95 48.23 -10.70 4.49
CA ARG A 95 49.39 -11.20 3.80
C ARG A 95 50.67 -10.40 4.15
N MET A 96 50.58 -9.06 4.12
CA MET A 96 51.67 -8.17 4.56
C MET A 96 52.17 -8.51 5.94
N LYS A 97 51.27 -8.74 6.89
CA LYS A 97 51.64 -9.13 8.26
C LYS A 97 52.32 -10.50 8.38
N LYS A 98 51.94 -11.45 7.51
CA LYS A 98 52.50 -12.82 7.55
C LYS A 98 53.87 -12.94 6.83
N THR A 99 53.99 -12.28 5.66
CA THR A 99 55.15 -12.46 4.78
C THR A 99 56.27 -11.46 5.04
N ALA A 100 55.95 -10.33 5.66
CA ALA A 100 56.93 -9.27 5.89
C ALA A 100 56.90 -8.78 7.34
N PRO A 101 57.21 -9.60 8.33
CA PRO A 101 57.14 -9.26 9.75
C PRO A 101 58.00 -8.06 10.15
N PHE A 102 59.03 -7.75 9.38
CA PHE A 102 59.93 -6.59 9.59
C PHE A 102 59.47 -5.32 8.90
N THR A 103 58.50 -5.36 8.01
CA THR A 103 57.94 -4.14 7.40
C THR A 103 57.01 -3.46 8.41
N LYS A 104 57.43 -2.28 8.90
CA LYS A 104 56.64 -1.47 9.83
C LYS A 104 55.42 -0.90 9.11
N CYS A 105 54.23 -1.24 9.58
CA CYS A 105 53.00 -0.57 9.14
C CYS A 105 53.07 0.92 9.49
N ASP A 106 52.81 1.77 8.52
CA ASP A 106 52.77 3.22 8.67
C ASP A 106 51.33 3.73 8.87
N PRO A 107 51.16 5.03 9.17
CA PRO A 107 49.83 5.61 9.31
C PRO A 107 48.91 5.44 8.09
N TYR A 108 49.47 5.38 6.88
CA TYR A 108 48.70 5.18 5.63
C TYR A 108 48.19 3.74 5.53
N THR A 109 48.99 2.74 5.92
CA THR A 109 48.56 1.34 6.02
C THR A 109 47.35 1.18 6.92
N TYR A 110 47.42 1.73 8.15
CA TYR A 110 46.30 1.68 9.10
C TYR A 110 45.07 2.39 8.60
N SER A 111 45.23 3.62 8.06
CA SER A 111 44.11 4.43 7.55
C SER A 111 43.39 3.70 6.42
N SER A 112 44.11 3.15 5.45
CA SER A 112 43.54 2.41 4.32
C SER A 112 42.87 1.12 4.74
N THR A 113 43.51 0.35 5.64
CA THR A 113 42.94 -0.92 6.15
C THR A 113 41.67 -0.66 6.96
N LEU A 114 41.65 0.38 7.81
CA LEU A 114 40.45 0.78 8.55
C LEU A 114 39.32 1.22 7.62
N LYS A 115 39.63 1.91 6.51
CA LYS A 115 38.67 2.25 5.46
C LYS A 115 38.09 0.98 4.83
N ALA A 116 38.89 -0.01 4.50
CA ALA A 116 38.42 -1.30 3.98
C ALA A 116 37.53 -2.04 5.01
N CYS A 117 37.87 -2.00 6.31
CA CYS A 117 37.02 -2.55 7.36
C CYS A 117 35.64 -1.82 7.45
N ALA A 118 35.62 -0.50 7.27
CA ALA A 118 34.41 0.31 7.28
C ALA A 118 33.50 -0.03 6.08
N GLU A 119 34.07 -0.14 4.87
CA GLU A 119 33.33 -0.50 3.66
C GLU A 119 32.76 -1.93 3.69
N THR A 120 33.52 -2.87 4.26
CA THR A 120 33.05 -4.27 4.43
C THR A 120 32.14 -4.46 5.64
N LYS A 121 31.92 -3.43 6.45
CA LYS A 121 31.22 -3.50 7.75
C LYS A 121 31.73 -4.60 8.69
N ASN A 122 33.03 -4.95 8.58
CA ASN A 122 33.66 -6.05 9.33
C ASN A 122 34.26 -5.57 10.66
N LEU A 123 33.42 -5.55 11.70
CA LEU A 123 33.78 -5.11 13.04
C LEU A 123 34.90 -5.97 13.65
N LYS A 124 34.92 -7.32 13.37
CA LYS A 124 35.96 -8.22 13.91
C LYS A 124 37.34 -7.86 13.36
N ALA A 125 37.45 -7.66 12.04
CA ALA A 125 38.68 -7.21 11.41
C ALA A 125 39.08 -5.81 11.91
N GLY A 126 38.15 -4.89 12.02
CA GLY A 126 38.36 -3.53 12.53
C GLY A 126 38.93 -3.53 13.96
N LYS A 127 38.37 -4.31 14.87
CA LYS A 127 38.90 -4.52 16.24
C LYS A 127 40.31 -5.11 16.23
N ALA A 128 40.60 -6.05 15.35
CA ALA A 128 41.95 -6.67 15.24
C ALA A 128 42.98 -5.62 14.74
N VAL A 129 42.62 -4.79 13.76
CA VAL A 129 43.46 -3.68 13.28
C VAL A 129 43.67 -2.63 14.38
N HIS A 130 42.64 -2.29 15.14
CA HIS A 130 42.74 -1.36 16.28
C HIS A 130 43.69 -1.89 17.36
N CYS A 131 43.60 -3.17 17.74
CA CYS A 131 44.53 -3.80 18.69
C CYS A 131 46.00 -3.79 18.16
N HIS A 132 46.19 -4.01 16.87
CA HIS A 132 47.49 -3.94 16.24
C HIS A 132 48.05 -2.52 16.23
N LEU A 133 47.19 -1.54 15.93
CA LEU A 133 47.51 -0.10 15.99
C LEU A 133 48.03 0.31 17.39
N ILE A 134 47.33 -0.05 18.44
CA ILE A 134 47.70 0.28 19.83
C ILE A 134 49.09 -0.31 20.18
N ARG A 135 49.42 -1.54 19.73
CA ARG A 135 50.66 -2.19 20.03
C ARG A 135 51.88 -1.66 19.25
N CYS A 136 51.64 -1.20 18.00
CA CYS A 136 52.75 -0.90 17.08
C CYS A 136 53.00 0.59 16.86
N LEU A 137 52.01 1.44 17.13
CA LEU A 137 52.08 2.88 16.84
C LEU A 137 51.88 3.70 18.11
N GLN A 138 53.01 4.07 18.79
CA GLN A 138 52.97 4.85 20.03
C GLN A 138 52.42 6.29 19.86
N ASN A 139 52.56 6.90 18.66
CA ASN A 139 52.01 8.19 18.31
C ASN A 139 51.18 8.09 17.03
N SER A 140 49.87 7.83 17.15
CA SER A 140 48.99 7.76 15.99
C SER A 140 48.68 9.17 15.46
N SER A 141 48.71 9.30 14.12
CA SER A 141 48.35 10.56 13.43
C SER A 141 46.85 10.85 13.51
N ARG A 142 46.48 12.15 13.33
CA ARG A 142 45.07 12.57 13.25
C ARG A 142 44.26 11.80 12.21
N VAL A 143 44.86 11.47 11.08
CA VAL A 143 44.24 10.72 9.98
C VAL A 143 43.84 9.32 10.43
N VAL A 144 44.74 8.61 11.16
CA VAL A 144 44.46 7.26 11.68
C VAL A 144 43.30 7.28 12.67
N HIS A 145 43.26 8.26 13.57
CA HIS A 145 42.17 8.39 14.53
C HIS A 145 40.83 8.65 13.87
N ASN A 146 40.78 9.55 12.84
CA ASN A 146 39.58 9.79 12.07
C ASN A 146 39.12 8.53 11.33
N SER A 147 40.06 7.78 10.71
CA SER A 147 39.74 6.50 10.06
C SER A 147 39.25 5.44 11.05
N LEU A 148 39.82 5.40 12.25
CA LEU A 148 39.39 4.50 13.32
C LEU A 148 37.97 4.85 13.81
N LEU A 149 37.70 6.12 14.03
CA LEU A 149 36.36 6.61 14.41
C LEU A 149 35.33 6.25 13.33
N ASN A 150 35.64 6.54 12.07
CA ASN A 150 34.76 6.23 10.94
C ASN A 150 34.51 4.71 10.79
N MET A 151 35.53 3.87 11.02
CA MET A 151 35.38 2.41 11.01
C MET A 151 34.36 1.95 12.05
N TYR A 152 34.47 2.43 13.29
CA TYR A 152 33.49 2.07 14.34
C TYR A 152 32.09 2.58 14.03
N VAL A 153 31.95 3.81 13.53
CA VAL A 153 30.67 4.38 13.11
C VAL A 153 30.03 3.56 11.99
N SER A 154 30.81 3.13 11.01
CA SER A 154 30.30 2.35 9.87
C SER A 154 29.93 0.90 10.24
N CYS A 155 30.60 0.32 11.26
CA CYS A 155 30.39 -1.07 11.69
C CYS A 155 29.32 -1.22 12.78
N LEU A 156 28.96 -0.13 13.51
CA LEU A 156 28.05 -0.14 14.65
C LEU A 156 26.76 0.64 14.35
N ASN A 157 26.05 0.23 13.32
CA ASN A 157 24.83 0.93 12.88
C ASN A 157 23.66 0.85 13.89
N HIS A 158 23.60 -0.18 14.76
CA HIS A 158 22.59 -0.35 15.81
C HIS A 158 23.21 -0.93 17.06
N PRO A 159 23.68 -0.09 18.01
CA PRO A 159 24.07 -0.61 19.31
C PRO A 159 22.81 -1.14 20.03
N PRO A 160 22.88 -2.32 20.67
CA PRO A 160 21.74 -2.82 21.44
C PRO A 160 21.34 -1.81 22.51
N PRO A 161 20.03 -1.58 22.76
CA PRO A 161 19.56 -0.66 23.77
C PRO A 161 20.09 -1.09 25.14
N GLY A 162 20.76 -0.18 25.85
CA GLY A 162 21.33 -0.45 27.20
C GLY A 162 22.80 -0.85 27.25
N SER A 163 23.54 -0.86 26.14
CA SER A 163 24.99 -1.06 26.22
C SER A 163 25.64 0.20 26.82
N GLU A 164 26.11 0.10 28.08
CA GLU A 164 26.86 1.15 28.80
C GLU A 164 28.16 1.59 28.10
N TYR A 165 28.54 0.95 27.00
CA TYR A 165 29.82 1.13 26.35
C TYR A 165 29.66 1.71 24.94
N ASP A 166 29.54 3.02 24.91
CA ASP A 166 29.65 3.80 23.67
C ASP A 166 31.12 3.80 23.19
N VAL A 167 31.50 2.75 22.45
CA VAL A 167 32.85 2.59 21.92
C VAL A 167 33.26 3.76 21.03
N VAL A 168 32.31 4.28 20.23
CA VAL A 168 32.54 5.44 19.36
C VAL A 168 32.90 6.66 20.19
N ARG A 169 32.17 6.89 21.28
CA ARG A 169 32.43 7.99 22.21
C ARG A 169 33.79 7.84 22.88
N LYS A 170 34.14 6.64 23.35
CA LYS A 170 35.45 6.39 23.97
C LYS A 170 36.62 6.63 23.02
N VAL A 171 36.48 6.20 21.76
CA VAL A 171 37.49 6.47 20.72
C VAL A 171 37.63 7.97 20.48
N PHE A 172 36.49 8.68 20.35
CA PHE A 172 36.50 10.12 20.19
C PHE A 172 37.12 10.86 21.38
N ASP A 173 36.79 10.46 22.61
CA ASP A 173 37.30 11.07 23.82
C ASP A 173 38.80 10.81 24.01
N SER A 174 39.33 9.66 23.54
CA SER A 174 40.77 9.33 23.58
C SER A 174 41.63 10.19 22.63
N MET A 175 41.00 10.92 21.70
CA MET A 175 41.72 11.81 20.75
C MET A 175 42.26 13.03 21.45
N ARG A 176 43.61 13.22 21.45
CA ARG A 176 44.29 14.38 22.07
C ARG A 176 43.92 15.72 21.41
N ARG A 177 43.72 15.72 20.09
CA ARG A 177 43.32 16.92 19.31
C ARG A 177 42.15 16.54 18.39
N LYS A 178 40.99 17.04 18.73
CA LYS A 178 39.75 16.83 17.96
C LYS A 178 39.65 17.87 16.84
N ASN A 179 39.55 17.43 15.61
CA ASN A 179 39.35 18.31 14.45
C ASN A 179 37.87 18.29 13.99
N VAL A 180 37.52 19.18 13.07
CA VAL A 180 36.15 19.29 12.52
C VAL A 180 35.65 17.94 11.98
N VAL A 181 36.51 17.15 11.31
CA VAL A 181 36.15 15.84 10.75
C VAL A 181 35.72 14.86 11.86
N ALA A 182 36.46 14.79 12.98
CA ALA A 182 36.09 13.91 14.09
C ALA A 182 34.74 14.34 14.72
N TRP A 183 34.50 15.63 14.87
CA TRP A 183 33.21 16.15 15.38
C TRP A 183 32.07 15.81 14.40
N ASN A 184 32.26 16.03 13.10
CA ASN A 184 31.26 15.71 12.08
C ASN A 184 30.92 14.22 12.07
N THR A 185 31.93 13.35 12.19
CA THR A 185 31.73 11.90 12.28
C THR A 185 30.93 11.52 13.53
N LEU A 186 31.21 12.14 14.67
CA LEU A 186 30.49 11.89 15.92
C LEU A 186 29.02 12.38 15.83
N VAL A 187 28.79 13.59 15.31
CA VAL A 187 27.45 14.14 15.12
C VAL A 187 26.65 13.26 14.16
N SER A 188 27.22 12.90 13.01
CA SER A 188 26.59 12.01 12.03
C SER A 188 26.22 10.64 12.63
N TRP A 189 27.07 10.09 13.50
CA TRP A 189 26.77 8.84 14.18
C TRP A 189 25.57 8.96 15.15
N TYR A 190 25.50 10.04 15.94
CA TYR A 190 24.35 10.28 16.81
C TYR A 190 23.06 10.47 16.00
N VAL A 191 23.11 11.10 14.82
CA VAL A 191 21.95 11.21 13.93
C VAL A 191 21.51 9.84 13.42
N LYS A 192 22.46 9.02 12.90
CA LYS A 192 22.18 7.66 12.40
C LYS A 192 21.64 6.69 13.46
N THR A 193 21.97 6.94 14.74
CA THR A 193 21.50 6.14 15.88
C THR A 193 20.28 6.76 16.57
N GLU A 194 19.60 7.71 15.91
CA GLU A 194 18.39 8.40 16.37
C GLU A 194 18.55 9.17 17.70
N ARG A 195 19.79 9.44 18.12
CA ARG A 195 20.11 10.20 19.33
C ARG A 195 20.22 11.70 19.02
N HIS A 196 19.16 12.27 18.46
CA HIS A 196 19.13 13.62 17.90
C HIS A 196 19.47 14.71 18.91
N ALA A 197 18.98 14.59 20.14
CA ALA A 197 19.30 15.55 21.22
C ALA A 197 20.79 15.59 21.52
N GLU A 198 21.46 14.43 21.49
CA GLU A 198 22.90 14.31 21.74
C GLU A 198 23.71 14.90 20.56
N ALA A 199 23.26 14.68 19.31
CA ALA A 199 23.88 15.27 18.13
C ALA A 199 23.90 16.80 18.23
N CYS A 200 22.77 17.44 18.56
CA CYS A 200 22.67 18.88 18.77
C CYS A 200 23.57 19.36 19.93
N ARG A 201 23.61 18.59 21.02
CA ARG A 201 24.47 18.90 22.17
C ARG A 201 25.96 18.87 21.80
N GLN A 202 26.39 17.86 21.05
CA GLN A 202 27.78 17.70 20.59
C GLN A 202 28.17 18.85 19.65
N PHE A 203 27.32 19.22 18.72
CA PHE A 203 27.55 20.39 17.86
C PHE A 203 27.68 21.67 18.69
N GLY A 204 26.86 21.88 19.72
CA GLY A 204 26.97 23.02 20.64
C GLY A 204 28.27 22.99 21.45
N ILE A 205 28.81 21.82 21.82
CA ILE A 205 30.12 21.70 22.50
C ILE A 205 31.24 22.08 21.52
N MET A 206 31.19 21.57 20.26
CA MET A 206 32.15 21.93 19.23
C MET A 206 32.25 23.45 19.05
N MET A 207 31.10 24.15 19.01
CA MET A 207 31.06 25.62 18.91
C MET A 207 31.66 26.30 20.11
N ARG A 208 31.38 25.83 21.33
CA ARG A 208 31.97 26.39 22.56
C ARG A 208 33.47 26.16 22.67
N MET A 209 34.02 25.15 21.99
CA MET A 209 35.45 24.90 21.88
C MET A 209 36.12 25.76 20.79
N GLU A 210 35.42 26.74 20.25
CA GLU A 210 35.89 27.65 19.19
C GLU A 210 36.38 26.93 17.91
N ILE A 211 35.88 25.69 17.68
CA ILE A 211 36.20 24.95 16.46
C ILE A 211 35.22 25.42 15.38
N LYS A 212 35.75 26.11 14.36
CA LYS A 212 34.97 26.62 13.23
C LYS A 212 34.30 25.43 12.52
N PRO A 213 32.95 25.35 12.42
CA PRO A 213 32.27 24.31 11.69
C PRO A 213 32.63 24.37 10.19
N SER A 214 32.52 23.29 9.50
CA SER A 214 32.54 23.24 8.03
C SER A 214 31.11 23.19 7.48
N PRO A 215 30.86 23.41 6.20
CA PRO A 215 29.55 23.18 5.58
C PRO A 215 28.97 21.82 5.93
N VAL A 216 29.78 20.75 5.90
CA VAL A 216 29.38 19.38 6.30
C VAL A 216 28.88 19.31 7.74
N SER A 217 29.32 20.19 8.63
CA SER A 217 28.84 20.20 10.04
C SER A 217 27.36 20.55 10.11
N PHE A 218 26.90 21.50 9.28
CA PHE A 218 25.51 21.90 9.19
C PHE A 218 24.66 20.81 8.52
N VAL A 219 25.15 20.23 7.39
CA VAL A 219 24.47 19.10 6.74
C VAL A 219 24.22 17.94 7.70
N ASN A 220 25.19 17.67 8.61
CA ASN A 220 25.05 16.59 9.59
C ASN A 220 24.12 16.94 10.77
N VAL A 221 24.00 18.20 11.18
CA VAL A 221 23.22 18.55 12.38
C VAL A 221 21.77 18.91 12.04
N PHE A 222 21.46 19.41 10.87
CA PHE A 222 20.11 19.84 10.49
C PHE A 222 19.06 18.70 10.61
N PRO A 223 19.33 17.44 10.20
CA PRO A 223 18.38 16.34 10.45
C PRO A 223 18.08 16.11 11.94
N ALA A 224 19.10 16.30 12.82
CA ALA A 224 18.87 16.19 14.26
C ALA A 224 18.03 17.36 14.80
N VAL A 225 18.16 18.54 14.22
CA VAL A 225 17.34 19.70 14.58
C VAL A 225 15.88 19.48 14.12
N ALA A 226 15.66 18.96 12.92
CA ALA A 226 14.36 18.61 12.39
C ALA A 226 13.62 17.63 13.32
N SER A 227 14.28 16.54 13.73
CA SER A 227 13.71 15.53 14.65
C SER A 227 13.35 16.10 16.02
N SER A 228 13.86 17.27 16.40
CA SER A 228 13.52 17.94 17.67
C SER A 228 12.10 18.52 17.72
N ARG A 229 11.35 18.51 16.62
CA ARG A 229 10.00 19.07 16.43
C ARG A 229 9.87 20.53 16.90
N SER A 230 10.93 21.33 16.80
CA SER A 230 10.95 22.71 17.28
C SER A 230 11.44 23.69 16.21
N VAL A 231 10.51 24.40 15.56
CA VAL A 231 10.79 25.44 14.57
C VAL A 231 11.67 26.57 15.18
N LYS A 232 11.48 26.89 16.47
CA LYS A 232 12.33 27.87 17.16
C LYS A 232 13.80 27.47 17.17
N ARG A 233 14.08 26.18 17.40
CA ARG A 233 15.44 25.62 17.36
C ARG A 233 16.03 25.67 15.97
N ALA A 234 15.27 25.32 14.94
CA ALA A 234 15.68 25.42 13.55
C ALA A 234 16.08 26.86 13.18
N LYS A 235 15.27 27.85 13.53
CA LYS A 235 15.60 29.29 13.34
C LYS A 235 16.89 29.68 14.01
N VAL A 236 17.21 29.16 15.20
CA VAL A 236 18.48 29.46 15.91
C VAL A 236 19.66 28.85 15.14
N PHE A 237 19.58 27.60 14.70
CA PHE A 237 20.68 26.94 13.96
C PHE A 237 20.88 27.56 12.58
N TYR A 238 19.80 27.87 11.87
CA TYR A 238 19.87 28.57 10.58
C TYR A 238 20.43 30.00 10.76
N GLY A 239 19.98 30.75 11.75
CA GLY A 239 20.52 32.07 12.07
C GLY A 239 22.01 32.05 12.49
N LEU A 240 22.46 30.99 13.16
CA LEU A 240 23.88 30.76 13.45
C LEU A 240 24.68 30.56 12.16
N MET A 241 24.16 29.75 11.23
CA MET A 241 24.75 29.53 9.92
C MET A 241 24.94 30.84 9.14
N LEU A 242 23.89 31.67 9.09
CA LEU A 242 23.93 32.99 8.45
C LEU A 242 24.99 33.93 9.05
N LYS A 243 25.16 33.91 10.40
CA LYS A 243 26.12 34.72 11.11
C LYS A 243 27.59 34.31 10.89
N LEU A 244 27.82 33.04 10.54
CA LEU A 244 29.17 32.52 10.34
C LEU A 244 29.79 32.93 9.01
N GLY A 245 28.99 33.36 8.05
CA GLY A 245 29.45 33.92 6.77
C GLY A 245 28.88 33.30 5.53
N ASP A 246 29.07 33.97 4.39
CA ASP A 246 28.51 33.64 3.07
C ASP A 246 28.94 32.28 2.53
N GLU A 247 30.08 31.74 2.98
CA GLU A 247 30.58 30.43 2.54
C GLU A 247 29.59 29.27 2.84
N TYR A 248 28.75 29.38 3.90
CA TYR A 248 27.74 28.41 4.25
C TYR A 248 26.43 28.60 3.49
N VAL A 249 26.10 29.85 3.18
CA VAL A 249 24.88 30.21 2.43
C VAL A 249 25.03 29.87 0.95
N LYS A 250 26.26 29.93 0.42
CA LYS A 250 26.58 29.58 -0.98
C LYS A 250 26.81 28.07 -1.18
N ASP A 251 26.97 27.30 -0.10
CA ASP A 251 27.10 25.85 -0.20
C ASP A 251 25.72 25.20 -0.43
N LEU A 252 25.52 24.69 -1.61
CA LEU A 252 24.23 24.16 -2.09
C LEU A 252 23.76 22.92 -1.29
N PHE A 253 24.70 22.13 -0.77
CA PHE A 253 24.35 20.99 0.11
C PHE A 253 23.80 21.47 1.45
N VAL A 254 24.35 22.56 1.99
CA VAL A 254 23.84 23.16 3.23
C VAL A 254 22.45 23.74 3.00
N VAL A 255 22.23 24.41 1.87
CA VAL A 255 20.92 24.96 1.49
C VAL A 255 19.88 23.86 1.35
N SER A 256 20.17 22.79 0.59
CA SER A 256 19.27 21.63 0.45
C SER A 256 18.95 20.99 1.80
N SER A 257 19.95 20.84 2.67
CA SER A 257 19.74 20.27 4.03
C SER A 257 18.91 21.20 4.93
N ALA A 258 19.03 22.53 4.76
CA ALA A 258 18.21 23.50 5.49
C ALA A 258 16.74 23.50 5.03
N ILE A 259 16.51 23.39 3.71
CA ILE A 259 15.17 23.23 3.11
C ILE A 259 14.50 21.98 3.70
N SER A 260 15.20 20.83 3.66
CA SER A 260 14.70 19.56 4.21
C SER A 260 14.41 19.66 5.72
N MET A 261 15.26 20.34 6.48
CA MET A 261 15.06 20.56 7.94
C MET A 261 13.74 21.29 8.24
N TYR A 262 13.44 22.36 7.51
CA TYR A 262 12.19 23.10 7.71
C TYR A 262 10.99 22.29 7.25
N ALA A 263 11.11 21.53 6.16
CA ALA A 263 10.06 20.65 5.64
C ALA A 263 9.65 19.56 6.65
N GLU A 264 10.64 18.86 7.25
CA GLU A 264 10.39 17.84 8.27
C GLU A 264 9.73 18.41 9.54
N LEU A 265 9.88 19.71 9.78
CA LEU A 265 9.21 20.42 10.87
C LEU A 265 7.79 20.89 10.53
N GLY A 266 7.36 20.70 9.27
CA GLY A 266 6.08 21.20 8.75
C GLY A 266 6.07 22.72 8.47
N ASP A 267 7.22 23.40 8.52
CA ASP A 267 7.35 24.83 8.17
C ASP A 267 7.71 24.98 6.67
N ILE A 268 6.72 24.71 5.81
CA ILE A 268 6.91 24.76 4.35
C ILE A 268 7.25 26.17 3.87
N GLU A 269 6.67 27.19 4.50
CA GLU A 269 7.04 28.60 4.23
C GLU A 269 8.51 28.88 4.60
N GLY A 270 8.99 28.27 5.68
CA GLY A 270 10.40 28.31 6.05
C GLY A 270 11.29 27.71 4.99
N SER A 271 10.94 26.54 4.47
CA SER A 271 11.63 25.88 3.33
C SER A 271 11.64 26.78 2.10
N ARG A 272 10.49 27.38 1.74
CA ARG A 272 10.38 28.28 0.59
C ARG A 272 11.25 29.53 0.75
N ARG A 273 11.27 30.15 1.91
CA ARG A 273 12.14 31.32 2.18
C ARG A 273 13.63 30.99 2.05
N VAL A 274 14.06 29.81 2.50
CA VAL A 274 15.44 29.35 2.32
C VAL A 274 15.74 29.16 0.82
N PHE A 275 14.84 28.52 0.08
CA PHE A 275 14.96 28.33 -1.37
C PHE A 275 15.06 29.69 -2.11
N ASP A 276 14.17 30.64 -1.79
CA ASP A 276 14.13 31.94 -2.45
C ASP A 276 15.35 32.82 -2.13
N SER A 277 15.95 32.66 -0.94
CA SER A 277 17.17 33.38 -0.55
C SER A 277 18.44 32.88 -1.26
N CYS A 278 18.36 31.70 -1.90
CA CYS A 278 19.49 31.15 -2.64
C CYS A 278 19.60 31.80 -4.02
N VAL A 279 20.73 32.51 -4.26
CA VAL A 279 20.96 33.26 -5.53
C VAL A 279 21.31 32.31 -6.68
N GLU A 280 22.22 31.37 -6.45
CA GLU A 280 22.60 30.33 -7.43
C GLU A 280 22.02 29.00 -7.04
N ARG A 281 21.11 28.46 -7.84
CA ARG A 281 20.43 27.19 -7.57
C ARG A 281 20.88 26.13 -8.56
N ASN A 282 21.42 25.02 -8.05
CA ASN A 282 21.67 23.85 -8.89
C ASN A 282 20.41 22.94 -8.92
N ILE A 283 20.47 21.91 -9.75
CA ILE A 283 19.38 20.95 -9.89
C ILE A 283 19.00 20.26 -8.56
N GLU A 284 19.96 20.01 -7.66
CA GLU A 284 19.70 19.39 -6.37
C GLU A 284 18.84 20.25 -5.44
N VAL A 285 19.05 21.60 -5.45
CA VAL A 285 18.24 22.54 -4.66
C VAL A 285 16.81 22.60 -5.20
N TRP A 286 16.65 22.63 -6.53
CA TRP A 286 15.33 22.56 -7.16
C TRP A 286 14.62 21.25 -6.84
N ASN A 287 15.29 20.11 -7.06
CA ASN A 287 14.73 18.78 -6.74
C ASN A 287 14.34 18.65 -5.26
N THR A 288 15.15 19.23 -4.36
CA THR A 288 14.83 19.22 -2.94
C THR A 288 13.52 19.97 -2.66
N MET A 289 13.33 21.17 -3.22
CA MET A 289 12.12 21.96 -2.98
C MET A 289 10.89 21.37 -3.65
N ILE A 290 11.02 20.86 -4.88
CA ILE A 290 9.95 20.11 -5.58
C ILE A 290 9.55 18.89 -4.73
N GLY A 291 10.54 18.13 -4.24
CA GLY A 291 10.30 16.96 -3.37
C GLY A 291 9.61 17.32 -2.06
N VAL A 292 9.97 18.47 -1.45
CA VAL A 292 9.28 18.98 -0.26
C VAL A 292 7.81 19.25 -0.54
N TYR A 293 7.50 19.89 -1.65
CA TYR A 293 6.11 20.16 -2.03
C TYR A 293 5.33 18.87 -2.28
N VAL A 294 5.91 17.90 -3.00
CA VAL A 294 5.27 16.58 -3.23
C VAL A 294 4.98 15.84 -1.92
N GLN A 295 5.95 15.81 -1.00
CA GLN A 295 5.83 15.10 0.28
C GLN A 295 4.80 15.72 1.24
N ASN A 296 4.54 17.01 1.10
CA ASN A 296 3.61 17.75 1.95
C ASN A 296 2.30 18.09 1.22
N GLU A 297 1.99 17.41 0.11
CA GLU A 297 0.73 17.51 -0.65
C GLU A 297 0.47 18.88 -1.30
N TYR A 298 1.49 19.75 -1.45
CA TYR A 298 1.44 20.98 -2.24
C TYR A 298 1.71 20.67 -3.71
N LEU A 299 0.80 19.91 -4.32
CA LEU A 299 1.03 19.27 -5.62
C LEU A 299 1.05 20.27 -6.78
N VAL A 300 0.19 21.29 -6.74
CA VAL A 300 0.12 22.33 -7.79
C VAL A 300 1.39 23.17 -7.76
N GLU A 301 1.80 23.62 -6.57
CA GLU A 301 3.01 24.40 -6.37
C GLU A 301 4.28 23.59 -6.76
N SER A 302 4.23 22.27 -6.61
CA SER A 302 5.30 21.37 -7.07
C SER A 302 5.45 21.38 -8.58
N ILE A 303 4.32 21.36 -9.32
CA ILE A 303 4.31 21.40 -10.78
C ILE A 303 4.72 22.76 -11.30
N ASP A 304 4.24 23.85 -10.68
CA ASP A 304 4.64 25.20 -11.03
C ASP A 304 6.15 25.38 -10.87
N LEU A 305 6.70 24.88 -9.75
CA LEU A 305 8.14 24.93 -9.49
C LEU A 305 8.95 24.06 -10.47
N PHE A 306 8.40 22.93 -10.87
CA PHE A 306 8.99 22.10 -11.93
C PHE A 306 9.03 22.83 -13.29
N LEU A 307 7.96 23.53 -13.66
CA LEU A 307 7.91 24.31 -14.88
C LEU A 307 8.90 25.48 -14.84
N ASP A 308 9.04 26.16 -13.69
CA ASP A 308 10.04 27.21 -13.48
C ASP A 308 11.48 26.66 -13.61
N ALA A 309 11.76 25.47 -13.06
CA ALA A 309 13.07 24.82 -13.16
C ALA A 309 13.45 24.54 -14.62
N ILE A 310 12.49 24.06 -15.44
CA ILE A 310 12.70 23.77 -16.84
C ILE A 310 12.81 25.05 -17.68
N GLY A 311 12.03 26.09 -17.34
CA GLY A 311 12.07 27.39 -17.99
C GLY A 311 13.40 28.12 -17.77
N SER A 312 14.13 27.81 -16.72
CA SER A 312 15.47 28.35 -16.48
C SER A 312 16.49 27.72 -17.45
N LYS A 313 16.96 28.47 -18.46
CA LYS A 313 17.88 27.98 -19.47
C LYS A 313 19.28 27.55 -18.96
N GLU A 314 19.53 27.74 -17.67
CA GLU A 314 20.82 27.48 -17.02
C GLU A 314 20.92 26.07 -16.41
N ILE A 315 19.77 25.33 -16.32
CA ILE A 315 19.71 24.06 -15.61
C ILE A 315 19.32 22.95 -16.57
N VAL A 316 20.16 21.94 -16.63
CA VAL A 316 19.81 20.67 -17.29
C VAL A 316 19.06 19.80 -16.28
N SER A 317 17.76 19.61 -16.51
CA SER A 317 16.92 18.72 -15.69
C SER A 317 17.44 17.30 -15.77
N ASP A 318 17.53 16.65 -14.63
CA ASP A 318 17.95 15.25 -14.50
C ASP A 318 16.74 14.30 -14.37
N GLU A 319 17.00 13.01 -14.35
CA GLU A 319 15.96 11.98 -14.20
C GLU A 319 15.14 12.18 -12.91
N VAL A 320 15.78 12.66 -11.82
CA VAL A 320 15.12 12.86 -10.52
C VAL A 320 14.06 13.95 -10.60
N THR A 321 14.33 15.04 -11.34
CA THR A 321 13.36 16.12 -11.55
C THR A 321 12.07 15.61 -12.20
N PHE A 322 12.21 14.76 -13.24
CA PHE A 322 11.05 14.16 -13.92
C PHE A 322 10.31 13.14 -13.04
N LEU A 323 11.04 12.37 -12.21
CA LEU A 323 10.42 11.44 -11.26
C LEU A 323 9.57 12.16 -10.20
N LEU A 324 10.06 13.29 -9.69
CA LEU A 324 9.32 14.09 -8.72
C LEU A 324 8.07 14.72 -9.35
N ALA A 325 8.18 15.24 -10.58
CA ALA A 325 7.04 15.78 -11.31
C ALA A 325 6.00 14.67 -11.63
N ALA A 326 6.46 13.49 -12.08
CA ALA A 326 5.57 12.34 -12.27
C ALA A 326 4.84 11.94 -10.99
N SER A 327 5.50 12.02 -9.84
CA SER A 327 4.91 11.76 -8.54
C SER A 327 3.83 12.79 -8.17
N ALA A 328 4.05 14.08 -8.45
CA ALA A 328 3.07 15.14 -8.23
C ALA A 328 1.83 14.95 -9.12
N VAL A 329 2.04 14.71 -10.43
CA VAL A 329 0.96 14.46 -11.40
C VAL A 329 0.17 13.20 -11.01
N SER A 330 0.87 12.14 -10.58
CA SER A 330 0.27 10.89 -10.09
C SER A 330 -0.64 11.11 -8.87
N ALA A 331 -0.22 11.99 -7.95
CA ALA A 331 -0.99 12.30 -6.75
C ALA A 331 -2.23 13.16 -7.02
N LEU A 332 -2.19 14.03 -8.05
CA LEU A 332 -3.34 14.80 -8.51
C LEU A 332 -4.41 13.94 -9.19
N GLN A 333 -4.08 12.73 -9.63
CA GLN A 333 -4.98 11.79 -10.31
C GLN A 333 -5.71 12.37 -11.54
N GLN A 334 -5.10 13.33 -12.23
CA GLN A 334 -5.65 13.96 -13.42
C GLN A 334 -5.02 13.36 -14.69
N VAL A 335 -5.79 12.56 -15.43
CA VAL A 335 -5.30 11.85 -16.64
C VAL A 335 -4.81 12.81 -17.71
N GLU A 336 -5.52 13.91 -17.95
CA GLU A 336 -5.15 14.88 -19.00
C GLU A 336 -3.82 15.56 -18.70
N LEU A 337 -3.57 15.91 -17.44
CA LEU A 337 -2.28 16.41 -16.99
C LEU A 337 -1.18 15.35 -17.18
N GLY A 338 -1.49 14.08 -16.89
CA GLY A 338 -0.61 12.94 -17.14
C GLY A 338 -0.23 12.79 -18.62
N ARG A 339 -1.19 12.95 -19.53
CA ARG A 339 -0.96 12.92 -21.00
C ARG A 339 -0.07 14.08 -21.45
N GLN A 340 -0.32 15.30 -20.96
CA GLN A 340 0.50 16.47 -21.24
C GLN A 340 1.94 16.26 -20.74
N PHE A 341 2.08 15.77 -19.52
CA PHE A 341 3.39 15.46 -18.94
C PHE A 341 4.13 14.38 -19.73
N HIS A 342 3.46 13.27 -20.10
CA HIS A 342 4.06 12.22 -20.94
C HIS A 342 4.53 12.79 -22.30
N GLY A 343 3.70 13.60 -22.97
CA GLY A 343 4.05 14.26 -24.22
C GLY A 343 5.25 15.21 -24.08
N PHE A 344 5.34 15.92 -22.95
CA PHE A 344 6.47 16.78 -22.63
C PHE A 344 7.77 15.96 -22.40
N VAL A 345 7.70 14.89 -21.59
CA VAL A 345 8.83 14.00 -21.33
C VAL A 345 9.36 13.37 -22.62
N SER A 346 8.46 12.88 -23.48
CA SER A 346 8.82 12.27 -24.78
C SER A 346 9.53 13.23 -25.74
N LYS A 347 9.28 14.53 -25.64
CA LYS A 347 9.98 15.55 -26.44
C LYS A 347 11.37 15.91 -25.92
N ASN A 348 11.61 15.74 -24.62
CA ASN A 348 12.86 16.14 -23.99
C ASN A 348 13.92 15.04 -23.97
N PHE A 349 13.54 13.77 -24.16
CA PHE A 349 14.46 12.64 -24.20
C PHE A 349 14.48 12.00 -25.58
N GLN A 350 15.68 11.76 -26.15
CA GLN A 350 15.83 10.97 -27.38
C GLN A 350 15.54 9.49 -27.15
N GLU A 351 15.98 8.96 -26.01
CA GLU A 351 15.64 7.62 -25.51
C GLU A 351 15.28 7.76 -24.04
N LEU A 352 14.07 7.34 -23.68
CA LEU A 352 13.58 7.41 -22.30
C LEU A 352 14.27 6.34 -21.44
N PRO A 353 14.85 6.70 -20.29
CA PRO A 353 15.35 5.73 -19.32
C PRO A 353 14.23 4.82 -18.78
N VAL A 354 14.56 3.55 -18.47
CA VAL A 354 13.61 2.56 -17.92
C VAL A 354 12.89 3.09 -16.66
N VAL A 355 13.61 3.83 -15.82
CA VAL A 355 13.07 4.41 -14.57
C VAL A 355 11.95 5.42 -14.86
N ILE A 356 12.09 6.23 -15.92
CA ILE A 356 11.04 7.19 -16.34
C ILE A 356 9.84 6.46 -16.91
N PHE A 357 10.03 5.42 -17.73
CA PHE A 357 8.93 4.58 -18.20
C PHE A 357 8.15 3.97 -17.02
N ASN A 358 8.86 3.42 -16.02
CA ASN A 358 8.24 2.87 -14.83
C ASN A 358 7.43 3.94 -14.06
N SER A 359 7.93 5.17 -13.95
CA SER A 359 7.20 6.26 -13.29
C SER A 359 5.95 6.70 -14.06
N LEU A 360 6.02 6.74 -15.41
CA LEU A 360 4.85 7.01 -16.26
C LEU A 360 3.78 5.92 -16.11
N MET A 361 4.18 4.64 -16.03
CA MET A 361 3.25 3.54 -15.79
C MET A 361 2.54 3.69 -14.43
N VAL A 362 3.29 4.01 -13.36
CA VAL A 362 2.71 4.28 -12.04
C VAL A 362 1.76 5.46 -12.08
N MET A 363 2.14 6.52 -12.77
CA MET A 363 1.32 7.74 -12.92
C MET A 363 -0.03 7.40 -13.59
N TYR A 364 -0.03 6.73 -14.73
CA TYR A 364 -1.25 6.34 -15.42
C TYR A 364 -2.10 5.36 -14.59
N SER A 365 -1.47 4.40 -13.94
CA SER A 365 -2.15 3.45 -13.06
C SER A 365 -2.89 4.16 -11.92
N ARG A 366 -2.27 5.13 -11.25
CA ARG A 366 -2.90 5.90 -10.18
C ARG A 366 -3.99 6.85 -10.66
N CYS A 367 -3.90 7.30 -11.93
CA CYS A 367 -4.96 8.07 -12.57
C CYS A 367 -6.13 7.19 -13.05
N GLY A 368 -6.15 5.88 -12.75
CA GLY A 368 -7.18 4.94 -13.21
C GLY A 368 -7.09 4.56 -14.69
N SER A 369 -6.07 5.03 -15.41
CA SER A 369 -5.89 4.82 -16.85
C SER A 369 -4.91 3.68 -17.13
N VAL A 370 -5.33 2.46 -16.76
CA VAL A 370 -4.45 1.27 -16.85
C VAL A 370 -4.11 0.91 -18.30
N HIS A 371 -4.98 1.23 -19.25
CA HIS A 371 -4.73 0.98 -20.68
C HIS A 371 -3.55 1.80 -21.19
N GLU A 372 -3.43 3.09 -20.82
CA GLU A 372 -2.28 3.92 -21.15
C GLU A 372 -1.02 3.43 -20.45
N SER A 373 -1.14 2.98 -19.19
CA SER A 373 -0.03 2.34 -18.47
C SER A 373 0.49 1.12 -19.22
N PHE A 374 -0.41 0.25 -19.70
CA PHE A 374 -0.05 -0.92 -20.49
C PHE A 374 0.52 -0.56 -21.87
N ALA A 375 0.00 0.50 -22.52
CA ALA A 375 0.56 0.99 -23.78
C ALA A 375 2.01 1.45 -23.61
N VAL A 376 2.32 2.14 -22.50
CA VAL A 376 3.70 2.51 -22.12
C VAL A 376 4.56 1.27 -21.93
N PHE A 377 4.09 0.26 -21.19
CA PHE A 377 4.78 -1.01 -20.98
C PHE A 377 5.10 -1.72 -22.32
N VAL A 378 4.15 -1.78 -23.25
CA VAL A 378 4.34 -2.43 -24.56
C VAL A 378 5.34 -1.68 -25.43
N SER A 379 5.39 -0.34 -25.35
CA SER A 379 6.31 0.48 -26.14
C SER A 379 7.79 0.33 -25.73
N MET A 380 8.06 -0.19 -24.54
CA MET A 380 9.43 -0.37 -24.02
C MET A 380 10.19 -1.45 -24.77
N ARG A 381 11.40 -1.12 -25.23
CA ARG A 381 12.33 -2.06 -25.89
C ARG A 381 12.98 -3.03 -24.90
N GLU A 382 13.40 -2.51 -23.78
CA GLU A 382 14.02 -3.26 -22.68
C GLU A 382 13.16 -3.18 -21.43
N ARG A 383 12.94 -4.31 -20.79
CA ARG A 383 12.17 -4.41 -19.55
C ARG A 383 13.00 -5.14 -18.51
N ASP A 384 13.01 -4.61 -17.30
CA ASP A 384 13.63 -5.26 -16.14
C ASP A 384 12.57 -5.85 -15.20
N VAL A 385 12.97 -6.50 -14.13
CA VAL A 385 12.06 -7.08 -13.13
C VAL A 385 11.18 -6.01 -12.50
N VAL A 386 11.71 -4.78 -12.32
CA VAL A 386 10.94 -3.66 -11.76
C VAL A 386 9.82 -3.24 -12.70
N THR A 387 10.09 -3.20 -14.01
CA THR A 387 9.08 -2.89 -15.04
C THR A 387 7.92 -3.88 -15.00
N TRP A 388 8.22 -5.20 -14.96
CA TRP A 388 7.21 -6.24 -14.85
C TRP A 388 6.40 -6.10 -13.57
N ASN A 389 7.05 -5.96 -12.43
CA ASN A 389 6.39 -5.79 -11.13
C ASN A 389 5.51 -4.54 -11.08
N THR A 390 5.96 -3.44 -11.71
CA THR A 390 5.18 -2.20 -11.79
C THR A 390 3.88 -2.43 -12.55
N MET A 391 3.93 -3.10 -13.71
CA MET A 391 2.72 -3.34 -14.51
C MET A 391 1.78 -4.35 -13.85
N ILE A 392 2.33 -5.43 -13.26
CA ILE A 392 1.54 -6.42 -12.50
C ILE A 392 0.82 -5.73 -11.34
N SER A 393 1.54 -4.89 -10.57
CA SER A 393 0.95 -4.13 -9.46
C SER A 393 -0.11 -3.13 -9.95
N ALA A 394 0.10 -2.50 -11.11
CA ALA A 394 -0.86 -1.59 -11.72
C ALA A 394 -2.18 -2.30 -12.06
N PHE A 395 -2.14 -3.48 -12.64
CA PHE A 395 -3.33 -4.28 -12.90
C PHE A 395 -4.07 -4.67 -11.62
N VAL A 396 -3.37 -5.23 -10.63
CA VAL A 396 -3.97 -5.69 -9.37
C VAL A 396 -4.57 -4.52 -8.56
N GLN A 397 -3.90 -3.36 -8.52
CA GLN A 397 -4.40 -2.17 -7.82
C GLN A 397 -5.65 -1.57 -8.45
N ASN A 398 -5.86 -1.80 -9.75
CA ASN A 398 -7.03 -1.32 -10.48
C ASN A 398 -8.10 -2.42 -10.67
N GLY A 399 -8.02 -3.52 -9.92
CA GLY A 399 -9.03 -4.59 -9.94
C GLY A 399 -8.99 -5.49 -11.18
N LEU A 400 -7.94 -5.40 -12.00
CA LEU A 400 -7.70 -6.24 -13.18
C LEU A 400 -6.79 -7.43 -12.78
N ASP A 401 -7.27 -8.23 -11.82
CA ASP A 401 -6.48 -9.26 -11.18
C ASP A 401 -6.10 -10.40 -12.14
N ASP A 402 -7.00 -10.79 -13.05
CA ASP A 402 -6.75 -11.84 -14.04
C ASP A 402 -5.65 -11.42 -15.04
N GLU A 403 -5.65 -10.17 -15.48
CA GLU A 403 -4.60 -9.60 -16.34
C GLU A 403 -3.25 -9.55 -15.61
N GLY A 404 -3.28 -9.19 -14.33
CA GLY A 404 -2.10 -9.25 -13.46
C GLY A 404 -1.50 -10.65 -13.39
N LEU A 405 -2.33 -11.68 -13.19
CA LEU A 405 -1.90 -13.08 -13.16
C LEU A 405 -1.35 -13.55 -14.52
N MET A 406 -1.98 -13.16 -15.60
CA MET A 406 -1.50 -13.46 -16.95
C MET A 406 -0.13 -12.86 -17.23
N LEU A 407 0.09 -11.64 -16.75
CA LEU A 407 1.36 -10.93 -16.92
C LEU A 407 2.49 -11.61 -16.12
N VAL A 408 2.21 -12.17 -14.94
CA VAL A 408 3.20 -12.97 -14.17
C VAL A 408 3.60 -14.22 -14.95
N TYR A 409 2.64 -14.89 -15.60
CA TYR A 409 2.95 -16.04 -16.44
C TYR A 409 3.86 -15.65 -17.61
N GLU A 410 3.59 -14.53 -18.27
CA GLU A 410 4.41 -14.05 -19.39
C GLU A 410 5.82 -13.63 -18.94
N MET A 411 5.93 -12.96 -17.76
CA MET A 411 7.21 -12.64 -17.11
C MET A 411 8.09 -13.89 -16.93
N GLN A 412 7.51 -14.98 -16.41
CA GLN A 412 8.22 -16.25 -16.23
C GLN A 412 8.62 -16.88 -17.56
N LYS A 413 7.77 -16.85 -18.56
CA LYS A 413 8.03 -17.38 -19.90
C LYS A 413 9.18 -16.65 -20.58
N GLN A 414 9.36 -15.35 -20.31
CA GLN A 414 10.50 -14.58 -20.79
C GLN A 414 11.79 -14.78 -19.95
N GLY A 415 11.75 -15.65 -18.93
CA GLY A 415 12.92 -16.05 -18.14
C GLY A 415 13.22 -15.14 -16.96
N PHE A 416 12.35 -14.20 -16.63
CA PHE A 416 12.51 -13.37 -15.43
C PHE A 416 12.13 -14.17 -14.16
N LYS A 417 12.89 -13.94 -13.09
CA LYS A 417 12.64 -14.59 -11.80
C LYS A 417 11.60 -13.80 -11.01
N ILE A 418 10.66 -14.54 -10.42
CA ILE A 418 9.72 -14.00 -9.44
C ILE A 418 10.48 -13.58 -8.19
N ASP A 419 10.29 -12.35 -7.74
CA ASP A 419 10.80 -11.80 -6.49
C ASP A 419 9.65 -11.63 -5.47
N TYR A 420 9.97 -11.07 -4.29
CA TYR A 420 8.99 -10.87 -3.23
C TYR A 420 7.89 -9.88 -3.62
N ILE A 421 8.18 -8.88 -4.48
CA ILE A 421 7.19 -7.90 -4.97
C ILE A 421 6.17 -8.59 -5.88
N THR A 422 6.65 -9.41 -6.81
CA THR A 422 5.77 -10.22 -7.67
C THR A 422 4.84 -11.10 -6.82
N VAL A 423 5.40 -11.73 -5.76
CA VAL A 423 4.62 -12.60 -4.87
C VAL A 423 3.56 -11.81 -4.09
N THR A 424 3.87 -10.62 -3.59
CA THR A 424 2.86 -9.79 -2.90
C THR A 424 1.70 -9.43 -3.83
N ALA A 425 1.98 -9.09 -5.08
CA ALA A 425 0.95 -8.84 -6.08
C ALA A 425 0.10 -10.09 -6.39
N LEU A 426 0.75 -11.28 -6.52
CA LEU A 426 0.04 -12.56 -6.69
C LEU A 426 -0.89 -12.90 -5.52
N LEU A 427 -0.44 -12.70 -4.28
CA LEU A 427 -1.26 -12.95 -3.09
C LEU A 427 -2.42 -11.96 -3.01
N SER A 428 -2.20 -10.70 -3.38
CA SER A 428 -3.26 -9.68 -3.44
C SER A 428 -4.30 -10.02 -4.51
N ALA A 429 -3.88 -10.40 -5.71
CA ALA A 429 -4.78 -10.85 -6.78
C ALA A 429 -5.58 -12.09 -6.38
N ALA A 430 -4.93 -13.10 -5.77
CA ALA A 430 -5.60 -14.30 -5.28
C ALA A 430 -6.61 -13.99 -4.17
N SER A 431 -6.31 -12.98 -3.33
CA SER A 431 -7.17 -12.48 -2.27
C SER A 431 -8.42 -11.79 -2.86
N ASN A 432 -8.24 -10.89 -3.83
CA ASN A 432 -9.32 -10.16 -4.49
C ASN A 432 -10.27 -11.10 -5.25
N LEU A 433 -9.71 -12.03 -6.02
CA LEU A 433 -10.45 -13.05 -6.75
C LEU A 433 -11.06 -14.15 -5.83
N ARG A 434 -10.76 -14.13 -4.54
CA ARG A 434 -11.11 -15.18 -3.57
C ARG A 434 -10.72 -16.59 -4.08
N ASN A 435 -9.62 -16.68 -4.83
CA ASN A 435 -9.19 -17.92 -5.47
C ASN A 435 -8.19 -18.68 -4.60
N LYS A 436 -8.73 -19.65 -3.85
CA LYS A 436 -7.96 -20.50 -2.92
C LYS A 436 -6.86 -21.32 -3.59
N GLU A 437 -7.04 -21.71 -4.87
CA GLU A 437 -6.06 -22.57 -5.55
C GLU A 437 -4.82 -21.77 -5.97
N ILE A 438 -4.99 -20.56 -6.53
CA ILE A 438 -3.87 -19.65 -6.83
C ILE A 438 -3.12 -19.30 -5.53
N GLY A 439 -3.87 -18.98 -4.46
CA GLY A 439 -3.27 -18.69 -3.16
C GLY A 439 -2.43 -19.83 -2.59
N LYS A 440 -2.93 -21.09 -2.65
CA LYS A 440 -2.17 -22.27 -2.22
C LYS A 440 -0.93 -22.51 -3.09
N GLN A 441 -1.04 -22.34 -4.41
CA GLN A 441 0.09 -22.49 -5.33
C GLN A 441 1.18 -21.47 -5.03
N THR A 442 0.80 -20.20 -4.82
CA THR A 442 1.73 -19.12 -4.45
C THR A 442 2.40 -19.38 -3.12
N HIS A 443 1.65 -19.80 -2.08
CA HIS A 443 2.21 -20.18 -0.80
C HIS A 443 3.18 -21.38 -0.92
N GLY A 444 2.80 -22.41 -1.68
CA GLY A 444 3.67 -23.55 -1.98
C GLY A 444 4.95 -23.15 -2.75
N PHE A 445 4.86 -22.14 -3.61
CA PHE A 445 6.04 -21.57 -4.31
C PHE A 445 6.99 -20.88 -3.31
N LEU A 446 6.45 -20.03 -2.41
CA LEU A 446 7.24 -19.37 -1.35
C LEU A 446 8.04 -20.38 -0.52
N ILE A 447 7.38 -21.47 -0.09
CA ILE A 447 8.02 -22.52 0.72
C ILE A 447 9.14 -23.22 -0.08
N ARG A 448 8.88 -23.59 -1.34
CA ARG A 448 9.87 -24.29 -2.17
C ARG A 448 11.09 -23.44 -2.52
N GLN A 449 10.90 -22.14 -2.72
CA GLN A 449 11.99 -21.21 -3.03
C GLN A 449 12.69 -20.66 -1.79
N GLY A 450 12.15 -20.90 -0.58
CA GLY A 450 12.66 -20.34 0.66
C GLY A 450 12.57 -18.81 0.72
N ILE A 451 11.60 -18.20 0.02
CA ILE A 451 11.41 -16.75 -0.01
C ILE A 451 10.72 -16.34 1.28
N GLN A 452 11.38 -15.45 2.02
CA GLN A 452 10.85 -14.82 3.24
C GLN A 452 11.03 -13.31 3.12
N PHE A 453 10.02 -12.54 3.49
CA PHE A 453 10.04 -11.09 3.52
C PHE A 453 9.19 -10.56 4.66
N GLU A 454 9.45 -9.33 5.07
CA GLU A 454 8.71 -8.64 6.12
C GLU A 454 7.22 -8.48 5.72
N GLY A 455 6.30 -8.78 6.63
CA GLY A 455 4.86 -8.72 6.35
C GLY A 455 4.29 -9.92 5.58
N MET A 456 5.08 -10.94 5.20
CA MET A 456 4.60 -12.11 4.44
C MET A 456 3.36 -12.76 5.09
N ASN A 457 3.36 -12.85 6.42
CA ASN A 457 2.26 -13.50 7.15
C ASN A 457 0.94 -12.73 7.00
N SER A 458 0.97 -11.38 6.96
CA SER A 458 -0.24 -10.58 6.79
C SER A 458 -0.90 -10.81 5.43
N TYR A 459 -0.13 -10.89 4.34
CA TYR A 459 -0.63 -11.22 3.01
C TYR A 459 -1.22 -12.62 2.92
N LEU A 460 -0.55 -13.61 3.50
CA LEU A 460 -1.04 -15.00 3.52
C LEU A 460 -2.32 -15.13 4.34
N ILE A 461 -2.40 -14.49 5.52
CA ILE A 461 -3.59 -14.51 6.38
C ILE A 461 -4.77 -13.85 5.65
N ASP A 462 -4.58 -12.67 5.05
CA ASP A 462 -5.63 -11.97 4.30
C ASP A 462 -6.14 -12.84 3.12
N MET A 463 -5.22 -13.39 2.33
CA MET A 463 -5.57 -14.26 1.19
C MET A 463 -6.38 -15.49 1.62
N TYR A 464 -5.96 -16.21 2.66
CA TYR A 464 -6.70 -17.40 3.10
C TYR A 464 -8.02 -17.05 3.76
N ALA A 465 -8.08 -15.95 4.51
CA ALA A 465 -9.32 -15.48 5.14
C ALA A 465 -10.37 -15.08 4.10
N LYS A 466 -10.01 -14.27 3.11
CA LYS A 466 -10.92 -13.86 2.03
C LYS A 466 -11.35 -15.03 1.14
N SER A 467 -10.50 -16.06 1.02
CA SER A 467 -10.84 -17.31 0.31
C SER A 467 -11.70 -18.28 1.14
N GLY A 468 -12.18 -17.89 2.35
CA GLY A 468 -13.00 -18.71 3.22
C GLY A 468 -12.25 -19.82 3.96
N LEU A 469 -10.91 -19.79 3.97
CA LEU A 469 -10.08 -20.80 4.61
C LEU A 469 -9.53 -20.31 5.97
N ILE A 470 -10.42 -19.79 6.81
CA ILE A 470 -10.09 -19.13 8.07
C ILE A 470 -9.20 -19.99 9.00
N ARG A 471 -9.42 -21.30 9.04
CA ARG A 471 -8.62 -22.23 9.86
C ARG A 471 -7.12 -22.27 9.45
N ILE A 472 -6.82 -21.97 8.18
CA ILE A 472 -5.41 -21.89 7.73
C ILE A 472 -4.81 -20.56 8.19
N SER A 473 -5.58 -19.47 8.10
CA SER A 473 -5.19 -18.16 8.63
C SER A 473 -4.88 -18.22 10.12
N GLU A 474 -5.72 -18.89 10.91
CA GLU A 474 -5.48 -19.14 12.35
C GLU A 474 -4.15 -19.83 12.61
N LYS A 475 -3.89 -20.92 11.90
CA LYS A 475 -2.63 -21.68 12.04
C LYS A 475 -1.40 -20.84 11.67
N LEU A 476 -1.50 -19.99 10.64
CA LEU A 476 -0.43 -19.07 10.27
C LEU A 476 -0.22 -17.99 11.33
N PHE A 477 -1.31 -17.45 11.85
CA PHE A 477 -1.29 -16.47 12.93
C PHE A 477 -0.70 -17.04 14.22
N GLU A 478 -1.04 -18.26 14.60
CA GLU A 478 -0.50 -18.93 15.79
C GLU A 478 0.98 -19.30 15.66
N ARG A 479 1.41 -19.75 14.48
CA ARG A 479 2.81 -20.09 14.18
C ARG A 479 3.74 -18.90 14.15
N SER A 480 3.25 -17.74 13.74
CA SER A 480 4.04 -16.51 13.84
C SER A 480 4.27 -16.19 15.32
N GLY A 481 5.54 -16.18 15.77
CA GLY A 481 5.89 -15.81 17.14
C GLY A 481 5.39 -14.41 17.50
N TYR A 482 5.07 -14.17 18.78
CA TYR A 482 4.56 -12.85 19.21
C TYR A 482 5.49 -11.69 18.83
N ALA A 483 6.81 -11.91 18.80
CA ALA A 483 7.80 -10.90 18.42
C ALA A 483 7.85 -10.64 16.90
N GLU A 484 7.30 -11.53 16.10
CA GLU A 484 7.31 -11.47 14.64
C GLU A 484 5.97 -10.92 14.06
N ARG A 485 4.95 -10.77 14.92
CA ARG A 485 3.65 -10.22 14.49
C ARG A 485 3.71 -8.73 14.42
N ASP A 486 3.79 -8.22 13.22
CA ASP A 486 3.59 -6.80 12.97
C ASP A 486 2.11 -6.39 13.11
N GLN A 487 1.85 -5.10 13.15
CA GLN A 487 0.50 -4.55 13.26
C GLN A 487 -0.40 -4.98 12.09
N ALA A 488 0.17 -5.16 10.89
CA ALA A 488 -0.56 -5.63 9.72
C ALA A 488 -1.08 -7.06 9.89
N THR A 489 -0.29 -7.95 10.48
CA THR A 489 -0.68 -9.34 10.79
C THR A 489 -1.88 -9.41 11.74
N TRP A 490 -1.90 -8.57 12.80
CA TRP A 490 -3.04 -8.46 13.71
C TRP A 490 -4.29 -7.95 12.99
N ASN A 491 -4.16 -6.89 12.19
CA ASN A 491 -5.27 -6.30 11.44
C ASN A 491 -5.84 -7.27 10.39
N SER A 492 -4.97 -7.99 9.67
CA SER A 492 -5.40 -9.01 8.69
C SER A 492 -6.20 -10.14 9.35
N MET A 493 -5.79 -10.59 10.55
CA MET A 493 -6.52 -11.63 11.26
C MET A 493 -7.88 -11.15 11.76
N MET A 494 -7.96 -9.93 12.33
CA MET A 494 -9.23 -9.33 12.77
C MET A 494 -10.19 -9.11 11.60
N SER A 495 -9.70 -8.53 10.49
CA SER A 495 -10.49 -8.36 9.27
C SER A 495 -10.96 -9.70 8.71
N GLY A 496 -10.09 -10.71 8.73
CA GLY A 496 -10.41 -12.07 8.29
C GLY A 496 -11.54 -12.71 9.11
N TYR A 497 -11.48 -12.61 10.41
CA TYR A 497 -12.58 -13.11 11.28
C TYR A 497 -13.87 -12.33 11.04
N THR A 498 -13.82 -11.02 10.99
CA THR A 498 -15.00 -10.16 10.72
C THR A 498 -15.67 -10.53 9.40
N GLN A 499 -14.88 -10.69 8.30
CA GLN A 499 -15.42 -11.04 6.98
C GLN A 499 -16.05 -12.45 6.92
N ASN A 500 -15.59 -13.36 7.77
CA ASN A 500 -16.13 -14.73 7.84
C ASN A 500 -17.22 -14.89 8.93
N GLY A 501 -17.66 -13.79 9.57
CA GLY A 501 -18.73 -13.82 10.59
C GLY A 501 -18.30 -14.33 11.96
N HIS A 502 -16.99 -14.48 12.21
CA HIS A 502 -16.41 -14.92 13.47
C HIS A 502 -16.16 -13.72 14.40
N THR A 503 -17.23 -13.07 14.81
CA THR A 503 -17.18 -11.78 15.51
C THR A 503 -16.59 -11.88 16.92
N GLU A 504 -16.87 -12.95 17.66
CA GLU A 504 -16.31 -13.18 19.01
C GLU A 504 -14.78 -13.32 18.96
N GLU A 505 -14.27 -14.06 17.99
CA GLU A 505 -12.84 -14.26 17.76
C GLU A 505 -12.16 -12.94 17.36
N THR A 506 -12.84 -12.05 16.59
CA THR A 506 -12.36 -10.71 16.28
C THR A 506 -12.06 -9.93 17.56
N PHE A 507 -13.02 -9.88 18.50
CA PHE A 507 -12.82 -9.18 19.77
C PHE A 507 -11.80 -9.87 20.68
N ALA A 508 -11.69 -11.19 20.62
CA ALA A 508 -10.68 -11.94 21.36
C ALA A 508 -9.26 -11.60 20.89
N VAL A 509 -9.07 -11.50 19.57
CA VAL A 509 -7.78 -11.08 18.98
C VAL A 509 -7.45 -9.64 19.35
N PHE A 510 -8.43 -8.74 19.30
CA PHE A 510 -8.23 -7.34 19.70
C PHE A 510 -7.81 -7.21 21.18
N ARG A 511 -8.46 -7.93 22.09
CA ARG A 511 -8.07 -7.98 23.51
C ARG A 511 -6.63 -8.47 23.68
N LYS A 512 -6.25 -9.56 23.00
CA LYS A 512 -4.87 -10.08 23.02
C LYS A 512 -3.85 -9.06 22.51
N MET A 513 -4.19 -8.28 21.46
CA MET A 513 -3.34 -7.20 20.95
C MET A 513 -3.08 -6.13 22.00
N LEU A 514 -4.14 -5.71 22.73
CA LEU A 514 -4.04 -4.73 23.82
C LEU A 514 -3.24 -5.25 25.01
N GLU A 515 -3.45 -6.52 25.42
CA GLU A 515 -2.69 -7.17 26.49
C GLU A 515 -1.18 -7.21 26.21
N GLN A 516 -0.80 -7.26 24.95
CA GLN A 516 0.61 -7.22 24.51
C GLN A 516 1.16 -5.80 24.32
N ASN A 517 0.41 -4.77 24.76
CA ASN A 517 0.77 -3.37 24.62
C ASN A 517 1.04 -2.92 23.16
N ILE A 518 0.46 -3.59 22.17
CA ILE A 518 0.50 -3.17 20.78
C ILE A 518 -0.59 -2.11 20.61
N LYS A 519 -0.18 -0.89 20.23
CA LYS A 519 -1.13 0.23 20.06
C LYS A 519 -1.97 0.02 18.80
N PRO A 520 -3.32 0.02 18.91
CA PRO A 520 -4.20 0.02 17.74
C PRO A 520 -4.01 1.27 16.89
N ASN A 521 -4.09 1.13 15.58
CA ASN A 521 -4.10 2.22 14.62
C ASN A 521 -5.50 2.38 13.98
N ALA A 522 -5.62 3.33 13.05
CA ALA A 522 -6.88 3.58 12.33
C ALA A 522 -7.38 2.32 11.60
N ILE A 523 -6.49 1.55 10.99
CA ILE A 523 -6.85 0.29 10.29
C ILE A 523 -7.38 -0.75 11.28
N THR A 524 -6.77 -0.86 12.47
CA THR A 524 -7.24 -1.77 13.54
C THR A 524 -8.69 -1.46 13.90
N VAL A 525 -9.01 -0.18 14.16
CA VAL A 525 -10.37 0.23 14.55
C VAL A 525 -11.35 0.00 13.39
N ALA A 526 -10.98 0.39 12.17
CA ALA A 526 -11.82 0.19 11.00
C ALA A 526 -12.10 -1.30 10.70
N SER A 527 -11.18 -2.21 11.05
CA SER A 527 -11.36 -3.66 10.87
C SER A 527 -12.31 -4.30 11.89
N ILE A 528 -12.47 -3.69 13.08
CA ILE A 528 -13.31 -4.23 14.15
C ILE A 528 -14.73 -3.66 14.12
N LEU A 529 -14.91 -2.40 13.74
CA LEU A 529 -16.22 -1.74 13.74
C LEU A 529 -17.31 -2.53 13.00
N PRO A 530 -17.07 -3.17 11.83
CA PRO A 530 -18.06 -3.99 11.16
C PRO A 530 -18.51 -5.21 11.99
N ALA A 531 -17.68 -5.74 12.90
CA ALA A 531 -18.07 -6.82 13.79
C ALA A 531 -19.16 -6.37 14.80
N CYS A 532 -19.13 -5.10 15.24
CA CYS A 532 -20.19 -4.53 16.08
C CYS A 532 -21.54 -4.52 15.36
N SER A 533 -21.54 -4.12 14.08
CA SER A 533 -22.76 -4.10 13.26
C SER A 533 -23.31 -5.52 13.03
N GLN A 534 -22.43 -6.51 12.83
CA GLN A 534 -22.85 -7.91 12.61
C GLN A 534 -23.50 -8.55 13.85
N ILE A 535 -23.02 -8.19 15.04
CA ILE A 535 -23.61 -8.64 16.30
C ILE A 535 -24.89 -7.84 16.62
N GLY A 536 -25.06 -6.66 16.04
CA GLY A 536 -26.11 -5.71 16.38
C GLY A 536 -25.88 -5.00 17.72
N SER A 537 -24.63 -4.95 18.21
CA SER A 537 -24.31 -4.35 19.49
C SER A 537 -23.95 -2.88 19.36
N PHE A 538 -24.92 -2.02 19.64
CA PHE A 538 -24.75 -0.57 19.66
C PHE A 538 -23.78 -0.08 20.75
N ASP A 539 -23.82 -0.72 21.92
CA ASP A 539 -22.99 -0.33 23.07
C ASP A 539 -21.50 -0.64 22.85
N LEU A 540 -21.16 -1.78 22.22
CA LEU A 540 -19.78 -2.04 21.80
C LEU A 540 -19.28 -1.02 20.77
N GLY A 541 -20.14 -0.65 19.82
CA GLY A 541 -19.85 0.41 18.86
C GLY A 541 -19.50 1.73 19.51
N LYS A 542 -20.30 2.15 20.52
CA LYS A 542 -20.02 3.36 21.33
C LYS A 542 -18.71 3.26 22.11
N GLN A 543 -18.40 2.09 22.68
CA GLN A 543 -17.15 1.88 23.39
C GLN A 543 -15.94 2.05 22.48
N LEU A 544 -15.98 1.48 21.26
CA LEU A 544 -14.93 1.62 20.26
C LEU A 544 -14.84 3.07 19.74
N HIS A 545 -15.97 3.76 19.55
CA HIS A 545 -15.97 5.17 19.20
C HIS A 545 -15.31 6.01 20.32
N GLY A 546 -15.68 5.79 21.58
CA GLY A 546 -15.04 6.45 22.72
C GLY A 546 -13.55 6.11 22.86
N PHE A 547 -13.13 4.89 22.48
CA PHE A 547 -11.72 4.54 22.37
C PHE A 547 -11.02 5.35 21.26
N SER A 548 -11.64 5.46 20.07
CA SER A 548 -11.12 6.20 18.92
C SER A 548 -10.88 7.67 19.25
N ILE A 549 -11.83 8.32 19.95
CA ILE A 549 -11.69 9.71 20.42
C ILE A 549 -10.49 9.85 21.37
N ARG A 550 -10.34 8.96 22.35
CA ARG A 550 -9.22 9.00 23.30
C ARG A 550 -7.85 8.78 22.66
N GLN A 551 -7.80 8.09 21.52
CA GLN A 551 -6.56 7.87 20.74
C GLN A 551 -6.39 8.87 19.59
N TYR A 552 -7.28 9.85 19.43
CA TYR A 552 -7.29 10.84 18.34
C TYR A 552 -7.37 10.18 16.94
N LEU A 553 -8.09 9.06 16.82
CA LEU A 553 -8.28 8.31 15.58
C LEU A 553 -9.62 8.62 14.89
N ASP A 554 -10.55 9.28 15.58
CA ASP A 554 -11.90 9.60 15.14
C ASP A 554 -11.94 10.51 13.89
N GLN A 555 -10.92 11.36 13.73
CA GLN A 555 -10.79 12.27 12.58
C GLN A 555 -10.18 11.57 11.34
N ASN A 556 -9.69 10.34 11.47
CA ASN A 556 -9.19 9.59 10.33
C ASN A 556 -10.37 9.14 9.45
N VAL A 557 -10.30 9.42 8.14
CA VAL A 557 -11.38 9.18 7.18
C VAL A 557 -11.86 7.72 7.15
N PHE A 558 -10.93 6.75 7.30
CA PHE A 558 -11.28 5.32 7.33
C PHE A 558 -12.08 4.96 8.59
N VAL A 559 -11.68 5.50 9.75
CA VAL A 559 -12.38 5.28 11.02
C VAL A 559 -13.73 5.99 11.00
N ALA A 560 -13.78 7.22 10.51
CA ALA A 560 -15.02 7.99 10.40
C ALA A 560 -16.04 7.27 9.50
N SER A 561 -15.63 6.80 8.31
CA SER A 561 -16.49 6.03 7.42
C SER A 561 -16.98 4.72 8.05
N ALA A 562 -16.11 3.99 8.76
CA ALA A 562 -16.48 2.78 9.46
C ALA A 562 -17.44 3.03 10.65
N LEU A 563 -17.31 4.18 11.34
CA LEU A 563 -18.27 4.61 12.39
C LEU A 563 -19.63 4.98 11.80
N VAL A 564 -19.66 5.69 10.67
CA VAL A 564 -20.90 5.98 9.94
C VAL A 564 -21.61 4.69 9.55
N ASP A 565 -20.90 3.72 8.97
CA ASP A 565 -21.45 2.39 8.61
C ASP A 565 -21.98 1.65 9.84
N MET A 566 -21.20 1.60 10.90
CA MET A 566 -21.57 0.91 12.15
C MET A 566 -22.83 1.52 12.76
N TYR A 567 -22.92 2.85 12.88
CA TYR A 567 -24.09 3.51 13.43
C TYR A 567 -25.33 3.36 12.53
N SER A 568 -25.17 3.45 11.21
CA SER A 568 -26.27 3.24 10.25
C SER A 568 -26.85 1.83 10.37
N LYS A 569 -26.00 0.81 10.38
CA LYS A 569 -26.41 -0.61 10.50
C LYS A 569 -26.96 -0.98 11.88
N SER A 570 -26.55 -0.25 12.93
CA SER A 570 -27.10 -0.43 14.29
C SER A 570 -28.41 0.33 14.53
N GLY A 571 -29.04 0.91 13.50
CA GLY A 571 -30.31 1.62 13.60
C GLY A 571 -30.21 3.06 14.14
N ALA A 572 -29.02 3.57 14.36
CA ALA A 572 -28.75 4.84 15.02
C ALA A 572 -28.34 5.94 14.01
N ILE A 573 -29.19 6.21 13.03
CA ILE A 573 -28.90 7.12 11.88
C ILE A 573 -28.45 8.52 12.32
N GLN A 574 -28.98 9.07 13.42
CA GLN A 574 -28.59 10.38 13.92
C GLN A 574 -27.12 10.43 14.39
N TYR A 575 -26.63 9.34 14.97
CA TYR A 575 -25.21 9.25 15.32
C TYR A 575 -24.33 9.15 14.08
N ALA A 576 -24.80 8.45 13.03
CA ALA A 576 -24.13 8.41 11.74
C ALA A 576 -24.07 9.79 11.09
N GLU A 577 -25.17 10.55 11.06
CA GLU A 577 -25.22 11.93 10.61
C GLU A 577 -24.23 12.83 11.34
N ASN A 578 -24.24 12.76 12.67
CA ASN A 578 -23.32 13.56 13.50
C ASN A 578 -21.85 13.25 13.16
N MET A 579 -21.48 11.97 13.01
CA MET A 579 -20.14 11.57 12.62
C MET A 579 -19.79 12.08 11.23
N PHE A 580 -20.70 11.94 10.27
CA PHE A 580 -20.52 12.43 8.90
C PHE A 580 -20.24 13.93 8.87
N TYR A 581 -21.05 14.75 9.57
CA TYR A 581 -20.88 16.21 9.57
C TYR A 581 -19.70 16.71 10.40
N GLN A 582 -19.27 15.97 11.42
CA GLN A 582 -18.07 16.29 12.21
C GLN A 582 -16.77 15.95 11.48
N THR A 583 -16.80 15.04 10.51
CA THR A 583 -15.62 14.66 9.72
C THR A 583 -15.21 15.83 8.81
N LYS A 584 -13.99 16.33 8.99
CA LYS A 584 -13.48 17.50 8.26
C LYS A 584 -13.20 17.21 6.80
N GLU A 585 -12.56 16.07 6.53
CA GLU A 585 -12.23 15.61 5.19
C GLU A 585 -13.11 14.42 4.84
N ARG A 586 -13.95 14.57 3.82
CA ARG A 586 -14.86 13.55 3.34
C ARG A 586 -14.46 13.13 1.95
N ASN A 587 -14.32 11.83 1.73
CA ASN A 587 -14.04 11.24 0.42
C ASN A 587 -15.28 10.53 -0.14
N SER A 588 -15.16 9.93 -1.33
CA SER A 588 -16.28 9.21 -1.96
C SER A 588 -16.84 8.10 -1.07
N VAL A 589 -15.97 7.38 -0.34
CA VAL A 589 -16.39 6.31 0.58
C VAL A 589 -17.26 6.85 1.72
N THR A 590 -16.89 7.99 2.32
CA THR A 590 -17.66 8.59 3.42
C THR A 590 -19.08 9.00 2.96
N TYR A 591 -19.18 9.63 1.78
CA TYR A 591 -20.46 9.99 1.17
C TYR A 591 -21.28 8.75 0.82
N THR A 592 -20.69 7.79 0.13
CA THR A 592 -21.33 6.53 -0.27
C THR A 592 -21.90 5.76 0.92
N THR A 593 -21.14 5.69 2.00
CA THR A 593 -21.58 5.01 3.24
C THR A 593 -22.78 5.71 3.87
N MET A 594 -22.79 7.04 3.90
CA MET A 594 -23.92 7.79 4.46
C MET A 594 -25.17 7.73 3.55
N ILE A 595 -24.99 7.79 2.22
CA ILE A 595 -26.07 7.60 1.22
C ILE A 595 -26.73 6.23 1.41
N LEU A 596 -25.90 5.16 1.54
CA LEU A 596 -26.40 3.82 1.80
C LEU A 596 -27.13 3.73 3.15
N GLY A 597 -26.58 4.39 4.18
CA GLY A 597 -27.20 4.48 5.49
C GLY A 597 -28.60 5.12 5.43
N TYR A 598 -28.76 6.23 4.74
CA TYR A 598 -30.08 6.83 4.51
C TYR A 598 -31.02 5.88 3.78
N GLY A 599 -30.54 5.19 2.73
CA GLY A 599 -31.34 4.21 1.99
C GLY A 599 -31.85 3.07 2.90
N GLN A 600 -30.99 2.49 3.73
CA GLN A 600 -31.36 1.43 4.66
C GLN A 600 -32.43 1.85 5.69
N HIS A 601 -32.52 3.15 5.97
CA HIS A 601 -33.54 3.74 6.87
C HIS A 601 -34.77 4.30 6.10
N GLY A 602 -34.91 4.02 4.80
CA GLY A 602 -36.04 4.48 4.00
C GLY A 602 -36.07 6.01 3.73
N MET A 603 -34.91 6.67 3.91
CA MET A 603 -34.78 8.13 3.73
C MET A 603 -34.21 8.46 2.33
N GLY A 604 -34.83 7.95 1.26
CA GLY A 604 -34.33 8.07 -0.12
C GLY A 604 -34.14 9.50 -0.60
N GLU A 605 -35.07 10.42 -0.28
CA GLU A 605 -34.92 11.83 -0.65
C GLU A 605 -33.65 12.47 -0.04
N ARG A 606 -33.31 12.12 1.21
CA ARG A 606 -32.08 12.59 1.84
C ARG A 606 -30.85 11.96 1.20
N ALA A 607 -30.92 10.69 0.80
CA ALA A 607 -29.86 10.02 0.06
C ALA A 607 -29.56 10.72 -1.27
N ILE A 608 -30.61 11.04 -2.04
CA ILE A 608 -30.48 11.78 -3.32
C ILE A 608 -29.93 13.19 -3.08
N SER A 609 -30.45 13.91 -2.08
CA SER A 609 -29.95 15.24 -1.73
C SER A 609 -28.47 15.21 -1.37
N LEU A 610 -28.03 14.20 -0.59
CA LEU A 610 -26.63 14.04 -0.21
C LEU A 610 -25.76 13.67 -1.43
N PHE A 611 -26.26 12.82 -2.33
CA PHE A 611 -25.58 12.50 -3.59
C PHE A 611 -25.33 13.76 -4.44
N ARG A 612 -26.34 14.65 -4.58
CA ARG A 612 -26.18 15.91 -5.31
C ARG A 612 -25.19 16.86 -4.61
N SER A 613 -25.20 16.95 -3.28
CA SER A 613 -24.28 17.79 -2.51
C SER A 613 -22.82 17.28 -2.52
N MET A 614 -22.59 16.02 -2.85
CA MET A 614 -21.26 15.44 -3.01
C MET A 614 -20.48 16.15 -4.12
N GLU A 615 -21.11 16.41 -5.26
CA GLU A 615 -20.50 17.14 -6.37
C GLU A 615 -20.23 18.61 -6.04
N GLU A 616 -21.17 19.27 -5.37
CA GLU A 616 -20.99 20.66 -4.92
C GLU A 616 -19.79 20.80 -3.99
N SER A 617 -19.47 19.73 -3.27
CA SER A 617 -18.28 19.64 -2.39
C SER A 617 -16.99 19.27 -3.13
N GLY A 618 -17.01 19.11 -4.46
CA GLY A 618 -15.87 18.74 -5.30
C GLY A 618 -15.48 17.26 -5.25
N VAL A 619 -16.30 16.41 -4.63
CA VAL A 619 -16.05 14.96 -4.57
C VAL A 619 -16.83 14.28 -5.71
N LYS A 620 -16.09 13.60 -6.61
CA LYS A 620 -16.72 12.91 -7.74
C LYS A 620 -17.35 11.59 -7.31
N PRO A 621 -18.59 11.30 -7.71
CA PRO A 621 -19.20 9.98 -7.54
C PRO A 621 -18.45 8.90 -8.34
N ASP A 622 -18.38 7.71 -7.77
CA ASP A 622 -17.84 6.51 -8.41
C ASP A 622 -18.93 5.45 -8.64
N ALA A 623 -18.60 4.34 -9.26
CA ALA A 623 -19.54 3.25 -9.54
C ALA A 623 -20.24 2.76 -8.25
N VAL A 624 -19.52 2.67 -7.14
CA VAL A 624 -20.07 2.22 -5.85
C VAL A 624 -21.06 3.24 -5.28
N THR A 625 -20.82 4.54 -5.51
CA THR A 625 -21.75 5.61 -5.12
C THR A 625 -23.09 5.46 -5.87
N PHE A 626 -23.03 5.10 -7.16
CA PHE A 626 -24.26 4.85 -7.94
C PHE A 626 -25.01 3.62 -7.43
N VAL A 627 -24.32 2.52 -7.08
CA VAL A 627 -24.98 1.39 -6.42
C VAL A 627 -25.66 1.82 -5.12
N ALA A 628 -25.03 2.66 -4.32
CA ALA A 628 -25.60 3.11 -3.05
C ALA A 628 -26.86 3.97 -3.23
N VAL A 629 -26.83 4.95 -4.16
CA VAL A 629 -28.00 5.81 -4.40
C VAL A 629 -29.15 5.07 -5.08
N LEU A 630 -28.86 4.19 -6.04
CA LEU A 630 -29.87 3.33 -6.67
C LEU A 630 -30.50 2.37 -5.67
N SER A 631 -29.72 1.78 -4.76
CA SER A 631 -30.25 0.98 -3.65
C SER A 631 -31.14 1.81 -2.72
N ALA A 632 -30.76 3.05 -2.43
CA ALA A 632 -31.58 3.95 -1.61
C ALA A 632 -32.90 4.28 -2.31
N CYS A 633 -32.90 4.49 -3.61
CA CYS A 633 -34.12 4.68 -4.42
C CYS A 633 -34.99 3.42 -4.38
N SER A 634 -34.40 2.22 -4.52
CA SER A 634 -35.11 0.94 -4.43
C SER A 634 -35.81 0.76 -3.08
N TYR A 635 -35.12 1.01 -1.97
CA TYR A 635 -35.69 0.85 -0.62
C TYR A 635 -36.78 1.88 -0.30
N SER A 636 -36.75 3.04 -0.95
CA SER A 636 -37.71 4.13 -0.71
C SER A 636 -38.81 4.22 -1.77
N GLY A 637 -38.82 3.37 -2.79
CA GLY A 637 -39.80 3.36 -3.86
C GLY A 637 -39.72 4.54 -4.84
N LEU A 638 -38.56 5.24 -4.90
CA LEU A 638 -38.32 6.39 -5.75
C LEU A 638 -37.85 5.96 -7.15
N VAL A 639 -38.71 5.28 -7.91
CA VAL A 639 -38.35 4.61 -9.17
C VAL A 639 -37.95 5.59 -10.26
N ASP A 640 -38.72 6.64 -10.47
CA ASP A 640 -38.49 7.56 -11.60
C ASP A 640 -37.20 8.36 -11.40
N GLU A 641 -36.92 8.80 -10.16
CA GLU A 641 -35.67 9.43 -9.80
C GLU A 641 -34.48 8.46 -9.94
N GLY A 642 -34.68 7.20 -9.54
CA GLY A 642 -33.64 6.17 -9.66
C GLY A 642 -33.31 5.86 -11.12
N LEU A 643 -34.28 5.72 -11.99
CA LEU A 643 -34.06 5.53 -13.44
C LEU A 643 -33.32 6.70 -14.07
N LYS A 644 -33.71 7.94 -13.70
CA LYS A 644 -33.01 9.14 -14.14
C LYS A 644 -31.54 9.16 -13.73
N ILE A 645 -31.24 8.81 -12.45
CA ILE A 645 -29.87 8.73 -11.94
C ILE A 645 -29.09 7.63 -12.66
N PHE A 646 -29.75 6.52 -13.01
CA PHE A 646 -29.12 5.44 -13.79
C PHE A 646 -28.75 5.89 -15.20
N GLU A 647 -29.59 6.67 -15.89
CA GLU A 647 -29.27 7.26 -17.21
C GLU A 647 -28.13 8.27 -17.09
N GLU A 648 -28.17 9.16 -16.09
CA GLU A 648 -27.11 10.14 -15.82
C GLU A 648 -25.73 9.48 -15.62
N MET A 649 -25.68 8.27 -15.04
CA MET A 649 -24.45 7.54 -14.80
C MET A 649 -23.59 7.37 -16.07
N SER A 650 -24.22 7.01 -17.20
CA SER A 650 -23.52 6.81 -18.47
C SER A 650 -23.36 8.11 -19.26
N GLU A 651 -24.41 8.96 -19.29
CA GLU A 651 -24.45 10.16 -20.14
C GLU A 651 -23.64 11.33 -19.57
N VAL A 652 -23.72 11.54 -18.25
CA VAL A 652 -23.10 12.68 -17.56
C VAL A 652 -21.75 12.32 -16.96
N TYR A 653 -21.68 11.14 -16.29
CA TYR A 653 -20.49 10.75 -15.54
C TYR A 653 -19.54 9.82 -16.30
N ASN A 654 -19.92 9.36 -17.49
CA ASN A 654 -19.12 8.42 -18.31
C ASN A 654 -18.75 7.11 -17.57
N ILE A 655 -19.60 6.68 -16.62
CA ILE A 655 -19.41 5.43 -15.90
C ILE A 655 -20.27 4.36 -16.55
N GLN A 656 -19.66 3.27 -17.01
CA GLN A 656 -20.41 2.15 -17.59
C GLN A 656 -21.10 1.35 -16.49
N PRO A 657 -22.41 1.04 -16.63
CA PRO A 657 -23.14 0.24 -15.68
C PRO A 657 -22.54 -1.18 -15.55
N SER A 658 -22.45 -1.69 -14.35
CA SER A 658 -22.07 -3.06 -14.01
C SER A 658 -23.30 -3.89 -13.61
N ASN A 659 -23.08 -5.19 -13.41
CA ASN A 659 -24.14 -6.11 -12.97
C ASN A 659 -24.84 -5.65 -11.69
N GLU A 660 -24.09 -5.03 -10.77
CA GLU A 660 -24.62 -4.52 -9.51
C GLU A 660 -25.65 -3.39 -9.73
N HIS A 661 -25.38 -2.49 -10.70
CA HIS A 661 -26.29 -1.42 -11.07
C HIS A 661 -27.57 -1.96 -11.71
N TYR A 662 -27.43 -2.93 -12.62
CA TYR A 662 -28.58 -3.62 -13.23
C TYR A 662 -29.43 -4.34 -12.17
N CYS A 663 -28.80 -4.96 -11.16
CA CYS A 663 -29.51 -5.58 -10.04
C CYS A 663 -30.32 -4.55 -9.23
N CYS A 664 -29.75 -3.37 -8.95
CA CYS A 664 -30.45 -2.30 -8.24
C CYS A 664 -31.67 -1.81 -9.01
N VAL A 665 -31.55 -1.60 -10.34
CA VAL A 665 -32.67 -1.17 -11.19
C VAL A 665 -33.75 -2.26 -11.24
N THR A 666 -33.37 -3.50 -11.43
CA THR A 666 -34.31 -4.65 -11.46
C THR A 666 -35.05 -4.81 -10.11
N ASP A 667 -34.35 -4.70 -8.98
CA ASP A 667 -34.94 -4.74 -7.63
C ASP A 667 -35.90 -3.56 -7.39
N MET A 668 -35.50 -2.37 -7.83
CA MET A 668 -36.31 -1.16 -7.73
C MET A 668 -37.65 -1.27 -8.48
N LEU A 669 -37.60 -1.70 -9.75
CA LEU A 669 -38.81 -1.94 -10.54
C LEU A 669 -39.66 -3.06 -9.91
N GLY A 670 -39.02 -4.12 -9.45
CA GLY A 670 -39.71 -5.26 -8.84
C GLY A 670 -40.43 -4.92 -7.54
N ARG A 671 -39.85 -4.11 -6.68
CA ARG A 671 -40.46 -3.72 -5.39
C ARG A 671 -41.74 -2.92 -5.53
N VAL A 672 -41.81 -2.08 -6.55
CA VAL A 672 -42.98 -1.21 -6.81
C VAL A 672 -44.08 -1.93 -7.64
N GLY A 673 -43.82 -3.15 -8.10
CA GLY A 673 -44.79 -3.92 -8.87
C GLY A 673 -44.72 -3.72 -10.40
N ARG A 674 -43.71 -3.01 -10.90
CA ARG A 674 -43.45 -2.88 -12.36
C ARG A 674 -42.70 -4.13 -12.87
N VAL A 675 -43.26 -5.33 -12.63
CA VAL A 675 -42.59 -6.60 -12.82
C VAL A 675 -42.32 -6.91 -14.31
N ASP A 676 -43.28 -6.56 -15.19
CA ASP A 676 -43.12 -6.71 -16.64
C ASP A 676 -41.97 -5.85 -17.17
N GLU A 677 -41.86 -4.61 -16.66
CA GLU A 677 -40.74 -3.74 -17.03
C GLU A 677 -39.39 -4.27 -16.55
N ALA A 678 -39.35 -4.80 -15.32
CA ALA A 678 -38.13 -5.46 -14.82
C ALA A 678 -37.74 -6.67 -15.69
N TYR A 679 -38.70 -7.47 -16.13
CA TYR A 679 -38.45 -8.59 -17.02
C TYR A 679 -37.92 -8.17 -18.40
N GLU A 680 -38.57 -7.17 -19.04
CA GLU A 680 -38.12 -6.65 -20.33
C GLU A 680 -36.79 -5.92 -20.24
N PHE A 681 -36.52 -5.23 -19.13
CA PHE A 681 -35.23 -4.61 -18.85
C PHE A 681 -34.09 -5.66 -18.85
N VAL A 682 -34.23 -6.73 -18.05
CA VAL A 682 -33.21 -7.80 -17.96
C VAL A 682 -33.08 -8.53 -19.30
N LYS A 683 -34.16 -8.75 -20.01
CA LYS A 683 -34.15 -9.38 -21.34
C LYS A 683 -33.46 -8.49 -22.38
N GLY A 684 -33.63 -7.16 -22.27
CA GLY A 684 -33.00 -6.18 -23.16
C GLY A 684 -31.47 -6.09 -23.03
N LEU A 685 -30.90 -6.49 -21.89
CA LEU A 685 -29.46 -6.53 -21.66
C LEU A 685 -28.73 -7.63 -22.47
N GLY A 686 -29.44 -8.56 -23.11
CA GLY A 686 -28.83 -9.60 -23.94
C GLY A 686 -27.90 -10.54 -23.18
N GLU A 687 -26.65 -10.62 -23.61
CA GLU A 687 -25.64 -11.46 -22.95
C GLU A 687 -25.29 -10.96 -21.54
N GLU A 688 -25.27 -9.66 -21.30
CA GLU A 688 -25.04 -9.05 -19.98
C GLU A 688 -26.18 -9.36 -19.00
N GLY A 689 -27.42 -9.53 -19.47
CA GLY A 689 -28.57 -9.95 -18.69
C GLY A 689 -28.60 -11.43 -18.31
N ASN A 690 -27.68 -12.24 -18.81
CA ASN A 690 -27.68 -13.70 -18.59
C ASN A 690 -27.00 -14.10 -17.27
N ILE A 691 -27.39 -13.46 -16.18
CA ILE A 691 -26.84 -13.59 -14.83
C ILE A 691 -27.94 -14.05 -13.89
N ALA A 692 -27.62 -15.01 -13.02
CA ALA A 692 -28.59 -15.63 -12.11
C ALA A 692 -29.17 -14.64 -11.10
N GLU A 693 -28.38 -13.67 -10.64
CA GLU A 693 -28.78 -12.64 -9.67
C GLU A 693 -29.88 -11.74 -10.24
N LEU A 694 -29.79 -11.33 -11.51
CA LEU A 694 -30.80 -10.50 -12.16
C LEU A 694 -32.14 -11.24 -12.29
N TRP A 695 -32.12 -12.46 -12.83
CA TRP A 695 -33.33 -13.27 -12.94
C TRP A 695 -33.87 -13.67 -11.57
N GLY A 696 -32.99 -13.80 -10.56
CA GLY A 696 -33.35 -14.03 -9.18
C GLY A 696 -34.15 -12.87 -8.57
N SER A 697 -33.77 -11.63 -8.88
CA SER A 697 -34.49 -10.42 -8.45
C SER A 697 -35.88 -10.34 -9.12
N VAL A 698 -35.97 -10.65 -10.42
CA VAL A 698 -37.29 -10.73 -11.10
C VAL A 698 -38.18 -11.82 -10.49
N LEU A 699 -37.62 -13.01 -10.19
CA LEU A 699 -38.38 -14.08 -9.52
C LEU A 699 -38.87 -13.66 -8.14
N GLY A 700 -38.03 -12.90 -7.38
CA GLY A 700 -38.40 -12.31 -6.11
C GLY A 700 -39.57 -11.36 -6.24
N ALA A 701 -39.56 -10.50 -7.26
CA ALA A 701 -40.65 -9.57 -7.56
C ALA A 701 -41.94 -10.31 -7.94
N CYS A 702 -41.86 -11.33 -8.80
CA CYS A 702 -42.99 -12.16 -9.16
C CYS A 702 -43.68 -12.78 -7.91
N ARG A 703 -42.88 -13.21 -6.94
CA ARG A 703 -43.46 -13.74 -5.68
C ARG A 703 -44.21 -12.67 -4.87
N VAL A 704 -43.65 -11.46 -4.75
CA VAL A 704 -44.27 -10.38 -3.97
C VAL A 704 -45.58 -9.95 -4.57
N HIS A 705 -45.67 -9.96 -5.90
CA HIS A 705 -46.85 -9.47 -6.63
C HIS A 705 -47.78 -10.58 -7.18
N GLY A 706 -47.46 -11.86 -6.92
CA GLY A 706 -48.32 -12.98 -7.31
C GLY A 706 -48.27 -13.40 -8.77
N GLU A 707 -47.23 -12.94 -9.53
CA GLU A 707 -47.11 -13.18 -10.99
C GLU A 707 -46.56 -14.57 -11.28
N ILE A 708 -47.38 -15.62 -11.22
CA ILE A 708 -46.92 -17.01 -11.33
C ILE A 708 -46.49 -17.40 -12.74
N GLU A 709 -47.21 -16.97 -13.79
CA GLU A 709 -46.88 -17.30 -15.17
C GLU A 709 -45.51 -16.77 -15.57
N LEU A 710 -45.23 -15.54 -15.14
CA LEU A 710 -43.93 -14.94 -15.35
C LEU A 710 -42.84 -15.64 -14.52
N ALA A 711 -43.13 -16.03 -13.26
CA ALA A 711 -42.23 -16.78 -12.39
C ALA A 711 -41.81 -18.12 -13.00
N GLU A 712 -42.72 -18.86 -13.65
CA GLU A 712 -42.42 -20.10 -14.37
C GLU A 712 -41.42 -19.85 -15.50
N THR A 713 -41.67 -18.82 -16.32
CA THR A 713 -40.79 -18.41 -17.43
C THR A 713 -39.39 -18.03 -16.92
N VAL A 714 -39.31 -17.26 -15.85
CA VAL A 714 -38.06 -16.83 -15.21
C VAL A 714 -37.30 -18.01 -14.61
N SER A 715 -38.02 -18.95 -13.96
CA SER A 715 -37.41 -20.15 -13.38
C SER A 715 -36.78 -21.05 -14.44
N GLU A 716 -37.38 -21.18 -15.65
CA GLU A 716 -36.79 -21.90 -16.76
C GLU A 716 -35.49 -21.28 -17.26
N LYS A 717 -35.41 -19.93 -17.27
CA LYS A 717 -34.18 -19.19 -17.61
C LYS A 717 -33.12 -19.41 -16.54
N LEU A 718 -33.48 -19.27 -15.26
CA LEU A 718 -32.59 -19.52 -14.13
C LEU A 718 -31.98 -20.92 -14.15
N ALA A 719 -32.77 -21.93 -14.50
CA ALA A 719 -32.30 -23.32 -14.62
C ALA A 719 -31.21 -23.51 -15.69
N LYS A 720 -31.21 -22.66 -16.72
CA LYS A 720 -30.19 -22.67 -17.78
C LYS A 720 -28.92 -21.94 -17.39
N VAL A 721 -29.05 -20.86 -16.61
CA VAL A 721 -27.95 -19.97 -16.22
C VAL A 721 -27.25 -20.47 -14.96
N ASP A 722 -27.98 -20.82 -13.89
CA ASP A 722 -27.42 -21.24 -12.61
C ASP A 722 -27.46 -22.77 -12.44
N LYS A 723 -26.29 -23.40 -12.46
CA LYS A 723 -26.09 -24.81 -12.10
C LYS A 723 -25.51 -24.98 -10.69
N GLY A 724 -25.43 -23.90 -9.89
CA GLY A 724 -24.73 -23.84 -8.62
C GLY A 724 -25.64 -24.03 -7.37
N LYS A 725 -25.07 -23.72 -6.19
CA LYS A 725 -25.73 -23.85 -4.89
C LYS A 725 -26.91 -22.88 -4.69
N ASN A 726 -26.90 -21.71 -5.35
CA ASN A 726 -27.95 -20.69 -5.21
C ASN A 726 -29.27 -21.13 -5.84
N PHE A 727 -29.23 -22.06 -6.79
CA PHE A 727 -30.42 -22.60 -7.46
C PHE A 727 -31.43 -23.24 -6.49
N SER A 728 -30.97 -23.76 -5.35
CA SER A 728 -31.85 -24.31 -4.31
C SER A 728 -32.78 -23.26 -3.70
N GLY A 729 -32.30 -22.01 -3.52
CA GLY A 729 -33.09 -20.90 -3.02
C GLY A 729 -34.23 -20.51 -3.95
N TYR A 730 -33.95 -20.42 -5.25
CA TYR A 730 -34.94 -20.09 -6.30
C TYR A 730 -36.02 -21.17 -6.44
N GLN A 731 -35.64 -22.46 -6.31
CA GLN A 731 -36.62 -23.56 -6.34
C GLN A 731 -37.53 -23.56 -5.12
N VAL A 732 -37.02 -23.24 -3.93
CA VAL A 732 -37.84 -23.09 -2.73
C VAL A 732 -38.84 -21.94 -2.89
N LEU A 733 -38.38 -20.82 -3.45
CA LEU A 733 -39.20 -19.64 -3.70
C LEU A 733 -40.36 -19.96 -4.64
N LEU A 734 -40.10 -20.61 -5.77
CA LEU A 734 -41.13 -21.06 -6.71
C LEU A 734 -42.07 -22.11 -6.09
N SER A 735 -41.51 -23.06 -5.29
CA SER A 735 -42.32 -24.03 -4.58
C SER A 735 -43.32 -23.39 -3.60
N ASN A 736 -42.89 -22.28 -2.96
CA ASN A 736 -43.76 -21.53 -2.05
C ASN A 736 -44.88 -20.81 -2.81
N MET A 737 -44.54 -20.19 -3.99
CA MET A 737 -45.55 -19.56 -4.86
C MET A 737 -46.60 -20.58 -5.33
N TYR A 738 -46.22 -21.80 -5.72
CA TYR A 738 -47.15 -22.84 -6.07
C TYR A 738 -48.01 -23.28 -4.87
N ALA A 739 -47.45 -23.28 -3.67
CA ALA A 739 -48.22 -23.62 -2.46
C ALA A 739 -49.27 -22.55 -2.10
N GLU A 740 -48.92 -21.26 -2.30
CA GLU A 740 -49.83 -20.13 -2.14
C GLU A 740 -51.03 -20.22 -3.10
N GLU A 741 -50.82 -20.70 -4.31
CA GLU A 741 -51.86 -20.96 -5.33
C GLU A 741 -52.51 -22.38 -5.20
N GLN A 742 -52.24 -23.12 -4.16
CA GLN A 742 -52.76 -24.46 -3.92
C GLN A 742 -52.40 -25.50 -5.03
N LYS A 743 -51.35 -25.23 -5.82
CA LYS A 743 -50.84 -26.11 -6.89
C LYS A 743 -49.93 -27.23 -6.33
N TRP A 744 -50.46 -28.06 -5.45
CA TRP A 744 -49.72 -29.05 -4.64
C TRP A 744 -48.92 -30.06 -5.45
N THR A 745 -49.44 -30.45 -6.65
CA THR A 745 -48.70 -31.37 -7.57
C THR A 745 -47.40 -30.79 -8.09
N SER A 746 -47.34 -29.48 -8.30
CA SER A 746 -46.14 -28.77 -8.72
C SER A 746 -45.16 -28.59 -7.55
N VAL A 747 -45.67 -28.34 -6.36
CA VAL A 747 -44.87 -28.32 -5.13
C VAL A 747 -44.15 -29.63 -4.91
N ASP A 748 -44.89 -30.77 -4.97
CA ASP A 748 -44.32 -32.12 -4.78
C ASP A 748 -43.23 -32.44 -5.84
N ARG A 749 -43.48 -32.07 -7.09
CA ARG A 749 -42.53 -32.30 -8.18
C ARG A 749 -41.21 -31.56 -7.90
N LEU A 750 -41.29 -30.28 -7.55
CA LEU A 750 -40.09 -29.45 -7.29
C LEU A 750 -39.33 -29.96 -6.04
N ARG A 751 -40.02 -30.19 -4.93
CA ARG A 751 -39.40 -30.66 -3.67
C ARG A 751 -38.80 -32.06 -3.79
N ARG A 752 -39.43 -32.96 -4.60
CA ARG A 752 -38.86 -34.27 -4.92
C ARG A 752 -37.57 -34.10 -5.74
N GLY A 753 -37.58 -33.25 -6.78
CA GLY A 753 -36.37 -32.95 -7.60
C GLY A 753 -35.23 -32.33 -6.78
N MET A 754 -35.55 -31.50 -5.78
CA MET A 754 -34.54 -30.94 -4.87
C MET A 754 -33.91 -32.04 -3.97
N ARG A 755 -34.75 -32.96 -3.42
CA ARG A 755 -34.26 -34.09 -2.62
C ARG A 755 -33.38 -35.05 -3.41
N GLU A 756 -33.76 -35.37 -4.63
CA GLU A 756 -32.97 -36.23 -5.56
C GLU A 756 -31.61 -35.63 -5.90
N LYS A 757 -31.54 -34.31 -6.03
CA LYS A 757 -30.29 -33.58 -6.29
C LYS A 757 -29.50 -33.21 -5.01
N GLY A 758 -29.97 -33.59 -3.82
CA GLY A 758 -29.31 -33.29 -2.54
C GLY A 758 -29.22 -31.77 -2.21
N LEU A 759 -30.10 -30.95 -2.78
CA LEU A 759 -30.12 -29.52 -2.56
C LEU A 759 -30.79 -29.17 -1.23
N ARG A 760 -30.09 -28.43 -0.37
CA ARG A 760 -30.59 -27.91 0.89
C ARG A 760 -30.43 -26.40 0.95
N LYS A 761 -31.44 -25.68 1.46
CA LYS A 761 -31.37 -24.25 1.73
C LYS A 761 -30.71 -24.01 3.10
N GLU A 762 -29.86 -22.98 3.19
CA GLU A 762 -29.34 -22.52 4.48
C GLU A 762 -30.45 -21.88 5.30
N VAL A 763 -30.40 -22.07 6.62
CA VAL A 763 -31.41 -21.57 7.57
C VAL A 763 -31.16 -20.11 7.84
N GLY A 764 -32.20 -19.26 7.76
CA GLY A 764 -32.13 -17.85 8.11
C GLY A 764 -31.88 -17.65 9.62
N ARG A 765 -31.01 -16.70 9.97
CA ARG A 765 -30.71 -16.33 11.35
C ARG A 765 -31.03 -14.85 11.59
N SER A 766 -31.55 -14.54 12.78
CA SER A 766 -31.80 -13.19 13.27
C SER A 766 -31.17 -13.03 14.64
N GLY A 767 -30.65 -11.86 14.98
CA GLY A 767 -30.08 -11.57 16.29
C GLY A 767 -30.63 -10.25 16.85
N ILE A 768 -30.86 -10.21 18.15
CA ILE A 768 -31.29 -9.01 18.88
C ILE A 768 -30.50 -8.89 20.20
N GLU A 769 -30.03 -7.68 20.51
CA GLU A 769 -29.41 -7.38 21.80
C GLU A 769 -30.44 -6.91 22.80
N VAL A 770 -30.54 -7.62 23.93
CA VAL A 770 -31.43 -7.26 25.05
C VAL A 770 -30.58 -7.20 26.31
N ALA A 771 -30.52 -6.06 26.96
CA ALA A 771 -29.77 -5.83 28.20
C ALA A 771 -28.29 -6.27 28.12
N GLY A 772 -27.66 -6.04 26.99
CA GLY A 772 -26.24 -6.38 26.75
C GLY A 772 -25.99 -7.86 26.39
N ASN A 773 -27.02 -8.68 26.25
CA ASN A 773 -26.95 -10.06 25.79
C ASN A 773 -27.50 -10.16 24.38
N VAL A 774 -26.76 -10.79 23.49
CA VAL A 774 -27.19 -11.05 22.09
C VAL A 774 -27.92 -12.37 22.05
N ASN A 775 -29.23 -12.35 21.72
CA ASN A 775 -30.04 -13.53 21.50
C ASN A 775 -30.14 -13.78 19.98
N CYS A 776 -29.77 -14.97 19.56
CA CYS A 776 -29.84 -15.39 18.16
C CYS A 776 -31.01 -16.35 17.96
N PHE A 777 -31.80 -16.11 16.94
CA PHE A 777 -32.95 -16.90 16.56
C PHE A 777 -32.75 -17.50 15.18
N VAL A 778 -33.15 -18.72 14.96
CA VAL A 778 -33.31 -19.36 13.65
C VAL A 778 -34.79 -19.52 13.33
N SER A 779 -35.13 -19.67 12.07
CA SER A 779 -36.52 -19.89 11.68
C SER A 779 -37.12 -21.10 12.40
N ARG A 780 -38.23 -20.90 13.11
CA ARG A 780 -38.88 -21.88 13.96
C ARG A 780 -38.11 -22.28 15.22
N ASP A 781 -37.31 -21.40 15.74
CA ASP A 781 -36.55 -21.60 16.97
C ASP A 781 -37.49 -21.65 18.17
N GLN A 782 -37.35 -22.67 18.99
CA GLN A 782 -38.06 -22.85 20.26
C GLN A 782 -37.10 -23.00 21.45
N GLU A 783 -35.81 -22.75 21.23
CA GLU A 783 -34.77 -22.89 22.24
C GLU A 783 -34.77 -21.74 23.27
N HIS A 784 -35.35 -20.59 22.92
CA HIS A 784 -35.40 -19.45 23.83
C HIS A 784 -36.44 -19.75 24.96
N PRO A 785 -36.13 -19.48 26.25
CA PRO A 785 -37.01 -19.76 27.37
C PRO A 785 -38.40 -19.12 27.31
N GLN A 786 -38.52 -18.01 26.54
CA GLN A 786 -39.76 -17.27 26.34
C GLN A 786 -40.27 -17.37 24.89
N SER A 787 -39.96 -18.46 24.18
CA SER A 787 -40.34 -18.63 22.77
C SER A 787 -41.84 -18.47 22.55
N ASP A 788 -42.65 -19.06 23.37
CA ASP A 788 -44.12 -19.04 23.25
C ASP A 788 -44.67 -17.61 23.41
N GLU A 789 -44.22 -16.87 24.42
CA GLU A 789 -44.59 -15.47 24.65
C GLU A 789 -44.15 -14.56 23.49
N ILE A 790 -42.95 -14.80 22.93
CA ILE A 790 -42.42 -14.06 21.79
C ILE A 790 -43.27 -14.32 20.55
N TYR A 791 -43.65 -15.57 20.28
CA TYR A 791 -44.48 -15.90 19.13
C TYR A 791 -45.88 -15.37 19.25
N ASP A 792 -46.50 -15.38 20.47
CA ASP A 792 -47.80 -14.79 20.75
C ASP A 792 -47.81 -13.26 20.47
N VAL A 793 -46.76 -12.55 20.90
CA VAL A 793 -46.63 -11.12 20.66
C VAL A 793 -46.43 -10.82 19.16
N ILE A 794 -45.59 -11.61 18.46
CA ILE A 794 -45.38 -11.49 17.02
C ILE A 794 -46.69 -11.74 16.25
N GLU A 795 -47.48 -12.73 16.65
CA GLU A 795 -48.76 -13.03 16.03
C GLU A 795 -49.79 -11.91 16.28
N GLY A 796 -49.81 -11.33 17.50
CA GLY A 796 -50.60 -10.16 17.85
C GLY A 796 -50.26 -8.94 16.99
N LEU A 797 -48.96 -8.59 16.91
CA LEU A 797 -48.46 -7.50 16.08
C LEU A 797 -48.82 -7.71 14.60
N ALA A 798 -48.66 -8.93 14.10
CA ALA A 798 -48.99 -9.26 12.72
C ALA A 798 -50.49 -9.14 12.43
N LYS A 799 -51.35 -9.37 13.40
CA LYS A 799 -52.81 -9.16 13.33
C LYS A 799 -53.13 -7.66 13.29
N ASP A 800 -52.49 -6.87 14.15
CA ASP A 800 -52.70 -5.44 14.24
C ASP A 800 -52.26 -4.72 12.94
N MET A 801 -51.10 -5.09 12.40
CA MET A 801 -50.59 -4.59 11.14
C MET A 801 -51.47 -4.95 9.93
N ARG A 802 -52.23 -6.06 9.97
CA ARG A 802 -53.22 -6.39 8.94
C ARG A 802 -54.51 -5.56 9.04
N GLY A 803 -54.85 -5.12 10.26
CA GLY A 803 -56.03 -4.28 10.53
C GLY A 803 -55.87 -2.84 10.07
N ASP A 804 -54.70 -2.29 10.14
CA ASP A 804 -54.33 -1.00 9.60
C ASP A 804 -53.82 -1.19 8.16
N SER A 805 -54.49 -0.71 7.17
CA SER A 805 -54.34 -0.83 5.70
C SER A 805 -52.91 -0.74 5.08
N TYR A 806 -51.87 -0.95 5.85
CA TYR A 806 -50.45 -0.84 5.44
C TYR A 806 -49.82 -2.14 4.93
N LEU A 807 -50.50 -3.30 5.04
CA LEU A 807 -49.98 -4.59 4.57
C LEU A 807 -51.07 -5.34 3.74
N THR A 808 -51.34 -4.86 2.55
CA THR A 808 -52.20 -5.61 1.61
C THR A 808 -51.44 -6.69 0.84
N THR A 809 -50.16 -6.99 1.11
CA THR A 809 -49.37 -7.83 0.23
C THR A 809 -48.36 -8.79 0.87
N PHE A 810 -48.46 -9.17 2.18
CA PHE A 810 -47.67 -10.27 2.71
C PHE A 810 -48.61 -11.35 3.26
N PRO A 811 -48.87 -12.43 2.53
CA PRO A 811 -49.48 -13.61 3.11
C PRO A 811 -48.44 -14.25 4.05
N MET A 812 -48.67 -14.14 5.36
CA MET A 812 -47.95 -15.00 6.30
C MET A 812 -48.41 -16.44 6.05
N VAL A 813 -47.45 -17.28 5.74
CA VAL A 813 -47.65 -18.76 5.72
C VAL A 813 -48.09 -19.19 7.14
N THR A 814 -49.38 -19.44 7.31
CA THR A 814 -49.89 -20.05 8.53
C THR A 814 -49.18 -21.40 8.76
N PRO A 815 -48.73 -21.72 9.97
CA PRO A 815 -48.11 -22.99 10.28
C PRO A 815 -49.20 -24.06 10.56
N SER A 816 -49.86 -24.49 9.52
CA SER A 816 -50.75 -25.64 9.64
C SER A 816 -50.53 -26.54 8.42
N LEU A 817 -49.52 -27.35 8.54
CA LEU A 817 -49.45 -28.70 7.96
C LEU A 817 -48.33 -29.44 8.66
N GLU A 818 -48.74 -30.16 9.71
CA GLU A 818 -48.00 -31.33 10.19
C GLU A 818 -47.67 -32.21 8.99
N LEU A 819 -46.42 -32.31 8.65
CA LEU A 819 -45.88 -33.40 7.85
C LEU A 819 -44.88 -34.09 8.74
N GLU A 820 -45.39 -35.16 9.36
CA GLU A 820 -44.58 -36.23 9.89
C GLU A 820 -43.50 -36.63 8.90
N GLU A 821 -42.24 -36.81 9.41
CA GLU A 821 -40.97 -37.41 8.94
C GLU A 821 -40.41 -37.06 7.55
#